data_9ce6c6e84ac1c46d757e0265b3078fbe
#
_entry.id   9ce6c6e84ac1c46d757e0265b3078fbe
#
_cell.length_a   1.000
_cell.length_b   1.000
_cell.length_c   1.000
_cell.angle_alpha   90.00
_cell.angle_beta   90.00
_cell.angle_gamma   90.00
#
_symmetry.space_group_name_H-M   'P 1'
#
loop_
_entity.id
_entity.type
_entity.pdbx_description
1 polymer ?
#
loop_
_entity_poly.entity_id
_entity_poly.type
_entity_poly.pdbx_seq_one_letter_code
_entity_poly.pdbx_strand_id
1 'polypeptide(L)'
;MLLQANLNDSHNQMVVHWAGEKSNVIVALARDSIGATDPKTSSVYVSYDYGATFSHVSEKFELPGEQEAKKQVISQFYHSPADNKRYLFADTTNSYLWNTFDFCRTVQGFSTPFKPTDLLLHSKKPNLVLGYDSSHPNKQLWKSDDFGETWVLIQEHVKFYFWGIEPYDDPNTVFVQRHEPQGDSSILSSTDFFQSEQNRRVLMEKVDSFQLRDKYMFATSTRSLLGSHESQSVQLWVSYNRQPMRAAQFNTRHPITEYYIADASEDQVFVCVNHNNNVTHLYISDTQGLAFSLSLENVLFYSPDGSGSNTLIRYFANEPFADLHRLEGLRGVFVATLINGSVSEDNMRSVITFDKGGTWELLQPPAADSLGGTIDCQLNNGCSLHLAQRWSQLLNIQLRRIPILSKESAPGLIMATGSVGKNLANKPNVYVSSSAGVIWREALAGPHFYTWGDHGGILMAIAQGGSTRTLKFSTNEGETWKEFQFSEEEVYVYQLLTEPGEKSTIFTIFGSYADQKHSWLILQVNASDVLEGDYKRWSPSDERGNGCLLGRQIEYKRRSPHATCFNGEDFDRPVTLSNCSCTRQDYECDYGFKLSEDLSLEVCVPDPEFSGNLNAPPVPCPVGSTYRRSRGYRKVSGDSCSGGDVEARLDGELLPCPVR
;
A
#
# COMPACT_ATOMS: atom_id res chain seq x y z
N MET A 1 -1.77 27.91 16.52
CA MET A 1 -2.99 28.05 17.35
C MET A 1 -3.50 26.64 17.67
N LEU A 2 -3.91 26.41 18.91
CA LEU A 2 -4.48 25.13 19.37
C LEU A 2 -5.99 25.29 19.51
N LEU A 3 -6.74 24.38 18.89
CA LEU A 3 -8.21 24.31 19.03
C LEU A 3 -8.58 22.89 19.46
N GLN A 4 -9.54 22.79 20.36
CA GLN A 4 -9.94 21.54 20.98
C GLN A 4 -11.44 21.30 20.79
N ALA A 5 -11.82 20.13 20.31
CA ALA A 5 -13.19 19.65 20.25
C ALA A 5 -13.33 18.38 21.11
N ASN A 6 -14.11 18.49 22.18
CA ASN A 6 -14.50 17.33 22.98
C ASN A 6 -15.88 16.85 22.48
N LEU A 7 -15.95 15.61 21.95
CA LEU A 7 -17.17 15.07 21.40
C LEU A 7 -18.13 14.52 22.46
N ASN A 8 -17.68 14.37 23.71
CA ASN A 8 -18.44 13.76 24.82
C ASN A 8 -19.07 12.41 24.44
N ASP A 9 -18.38 11.63 23.65
CA ASP A 9 -18.84 10.38 23.10
C ASP A 9 -18.14 9.19 23.77
N SER A 10 -18.89 8.19 24.14
CA SER A 10 -18.41 6.99 24.87
C SER A 10 -18.53 5.69 24.09
N HIS A 11 -18.79 5.72 22.79
CA HIS A 11 -18.78 4.54 21.93
C HIS A 11 -17.39 3.86 21.94
N ASN A 12 -17.37 2.54 21.72
CA ASN A 12 -16.14 1.75 21.75
C ASN A 12 -15.18 2.08 20.62
N GLN A 13 -15.71 2.46 19.46
CA GLN A 13 -14.95 2.70 18.23
C GLN A 13 -15.30 4.06 17.65
N MET A 14 -14.29 4.68 17.03
CA MET A 14 -14.48 5.87 16.22
C MET A 14 -13.67 5.76 14.94
N VAL A 15 -14.33 6.04 13.81
CA VAL A 15 -13.71 6.12 12.49
C VAL A 15 -13.69 7.58 12.08
N VAL A 16 -12.51 8.11 11.83
CA VAL A 16 -12.30 9.50 11.40
C VAL A 16 -11.81 9.50 9.97
N HIS A 17 -12.42 10.31 9.12
CA HIS A 17 -12.08 10.43 7.73
C HIS A 17 -12.00 11.90 7.31
N TRP A 18 -10.86 12.27 6.71
CA TRP A 18 -10.70 13.56 6.07
C TRP A 18 -11.21 13.49 4.63
N ALA A 19 -12.07 14.46 4.24
CA ALA A 19 -12.81 14.41 2.98
C ALA A 19 -11.97 14.72 1.73
N GLY A 20 -10.67 14.44 1.77
CA GLY A 20 -9.78 14.56 0.63
C GLY A 20 -8.86 15.77 0.69
N GLU A 21 -7.99 15.82 -0.28
CA GLU A 21 -6.98 16.85 -0.45
C GLU A 21 -7.63 18.23 -0.62
N LYS A 22 -7.09 19.24 0.04
CA LYS A 22 -7.60 20.64 0.05
C LYS A 22 -9.00 20.82 0.64
N SER A 23 -9.57 19.77 1.25
CA SER A 23 -10.85 19.87 1.95
C SER A 23 -10.65 20.26 3.41
N ASN A 24 -11.55 21.10 3.93
CA ASN A 24 -11.62 21.45 5.35
C ASN A 24 -12.58 20.55 6.14
N VAL A 25 -13.13 19.52 5.52
CA VAL A 25 -14.16 18.67 6.09
C VAL A 25 -13.58 17.39 6.66
N ILE A 26 -13.96 17.08 7.91
CA ILE A 26 -13.66 15.82 8.58
C ILE A 26 -14.98 15.20 9.01
N VAL A 27 -15.17 13.90 8.67
CA VAL A 27 -16.32 13.11 9.08
C VAL A 27 -15.89 12.08 10.12
N ALA A 28 -16.58 12.01 11.25
CA ALA A 28 -16.32 11.05 12.30
C ALA A 28 -17.58 10.24 12.61
N LEU A 29 -17.44 8.92 12.64
CA LEU A 29 -18.46 7.97 13.02
C LEU A 29 -18.06 7.30 14.33
N ALA A 30 -18.87 7.52 15.37
CA ALA A 30 -18.75 6.81 16.63
C ALA A 30 -19.75 5.66 16.66
N ARG A 31 -19.28 4.46 16.93
CA ARG A 31 -20.08 3.24 16.97
C ARG A 31 -19.58 2.25 18.00
N ASP A 32 -20.44 1.32 18.40
CA ASP A 32 -20.02 0.17 19.16
C ASP A 32 -19.36 -0.90 18.27
N SER A 33 -18.63 -1.82 18.87
CA SER A 33 -17.93 -2.89 18.15
C SER A 33 -18.89 -3.73 17.30
N ILE A 34 -18.45 -4.14 16.14
CA ILE A 34 -19.18 -5.06 15.26
C ILE A 34 -19.39 -6.38 16.02
N GLY A 35 -20.67 -6.81 16.14
CA GLY A 35 -21.05 -8.00 16.88
C GLY A 35 -21.39 -7.79 18.36
N ALA A 36 -21.47 -6.57 18.84
CA ALA A 36 -22.01 -6.25 20.15
C ALA A 36 -23.46 -6.74 20.27
N THR A 37 -23.82 -7.30 21.43
CA THR A 37 -25.15 -7.91 21.64
C THR A 37 -26.29 -6.88 21.71
N ASP A 38 -26.01 -5.67 22.17
CA ASP A 38 -26.96 -4.54 22.20
C ASP A 38 -26.22 -3.24 21.88
N PRO A 39 -25.92 -2.98 20.59
CA PRO A 39 -25.19 -1.79 20.19
C PRO A 39 -26.03 -0.53 20.41
N LYS A 40 -25.41 0.54 20.91
CA LYS A 40 -26.02 1.84 20.99
C LYS A 40 -26.22 2.45 19.59
N THR A 41 -27.14 3.38 19.48
CA THR A 41 -27.30 4.19 18.25
C THR A 41 -25.99 4.88 17.92
N SER A 42 -25.55 4.77 16.67
CA SER A 42 -24.30 5.39 16.18
C SER A 42 -24.42 6.90 16.13
N SER A 43 -23.31 7.59 16.33
CA SER A 43 -23.23 9.05 16.28
C SER A 43 -22.34 9.51 15.13
N VAL A 44 -22.81 10.51 14.39
CA VAL A 44 -22.06 11.12 13.28
C VAL A 44 -21.72 12.55 13.62
N TYR A 45 -20.44 12.89 13.48
CA TYR A 45 -19.92 14.23 13.71
C TYR A 45 -19.25 14.74 12.43
N VAL A 46 -19.44 16.00 12.10
CA VAL A 46 -18.80 16.61 10.93
C VAL A 46 -18.15 17.93 11.34
N SER A 47 -16.92 18.13 10.92
CA SER A 47 -16.19 19.39 11.02
C SER A 47 -16.09 20.04 9.65
N TYR A 48 -16.28 21.34 9.59
CA TYR A 48 -16.12 22.16 8.39
C TYR A 48 -14.98 23.17 8.51
N ASP A 49 -14.12 23.01 9.51
CA ASP A 49 -13.04 23.93 9.87
C ASP A 49 -11.77 23.20 10.29
N TYR A 50 -11.42 22.15 9.56
CA TYR A 50 -10.23 21.33 9.79
C TYR A 50 -10.19 20.64 11.17
N GLY A 51 -11.34 20.36 11.78
CA GLY A 51 -11.42 19.73 13.09
C GLY A 51 -11.41 20.67 14.27
N ALA A 52 -11.47 21.98 14.04
CA ALA A 52 -11.56 22.96 15.12
C ALA A 52 -12.88 22.86 15.92
N THR A 53 -13.98 22.66 15.21
CA THR A 53 -15.30 22.42 15.77
C THR A 53 -16.01 21.26 15.06
N PHE A 54 -16.85 20.52 15.79
CA PHE A 54 -17.65 19.44 15.24
C PHE A 54 -19.13 19.67 15.49
N SER A 55 -19.93 19.47 14.44
CA SER A 55 -21.38 19.44 14.55
C SER A 55 -21.85 18.00 14.72
N HIS A 56 -22.72 17.74 15.70
CA HIS A 56 -23.37 16.47 15.89
C HIS A 56 -24.58 16.40 14.95
N VAL A 57 -24.52 15.55 13.91
CA VAL A 57 -25.53 15.49 12.85
C VAL A 57 -26.32 14.17 12.86
N SER A 58 -26.29 13.45 13.95
CA SER A 58 -26.91 12.11 14.06
C SER A 58 -28.43 12.13 13.86
N GLU A 59 -29.09 13.25 14.14
CA GLU A 59 -30.53 13.42 13.90
C GLU A 59 -30.91 13.33 12.42
N LYS A 60 -29.97 13.51 11.51
CA LYS A 60 -30.19 13.35 10.06
C LYS A 60 -30.20 11.89 9.61
N PHE A 61 -29.74 10.97 10.47
CA PHE A 61 -29.60 9.54 10.20
C PHE A 61 -30.68 8.75 10.99
N GLU A 62 -31.93 8.99 10.69
CA GLU A 62 -33.05 8.31 11.35
C GLU A 62 -33.64 7.21 10.44
N LEU A 63 -34.09 6.14 11.08
CA LEU A 63 -34.85 5.08 10.39
C LEU A 63 -36.30 5.52 10.26
N PRO A 64 -37.00 5.21 9.13
CA PRO A 64 -38.39 5.56 8.97
C PRO A 64 -39.32 4.65 9.79
N GLY A 65 -40.37 5.23 10.35
CA GLY A 65 -41.56 4.53 10.89
C GLY A 65 -41.67 4.49 12.41
N GLU A 66 -42.90 4.33 12.88
CA GLU A 66 -43.33 4.28 14.28
C GLU A 66 -42.91 3.00 15.03
N GLN A 67 -41.95 2.25 14.55
CA GLN A 67 -41.43 1.07 15.24
C GLN A 67 -40.42 1.50 16.29
N GLU A 68 -40.89 1.79 17.48
CA GLU A 68 -40.09 2.07 18.69
C GLU A 68 -39.03 1.01 19.04
N ALA A 69 -38.86 -0.05 18.22
CA ALA A 69 -38.03 -1.20 18.49
C ALA A 69 -36.74 -1.27 17.64
N LYS A 70 -36.58 -0.45 16.59
CA LYS A 70 -35.38 -0.53 15.73
C LYS A 70 -34.42 0.61 15.98
N LYS A 71 -33.27 0.31 16.56
CA LYS A 71 -32.18 1.26 16.71
C LYS A 71 -31.42 1.40 15.40
N GLN A 72 -31.10 2.63 15.00
CA GLN A 72 -30.14 2.89 13.93
C GLN A 72 -28.75 2.47 14.39
N VAL A 73 -28.09 1.65 13.58
CA VAL A 73 -26.71 1.21 13.80
C VAL A 73 -25.93 1.36 12.50
N ILE A 74 -25.24 2.48 12.34
CA ILE A 74 -24.38 2.70 11.17
C ILE A 74 -23.12 1.87 11.37
N SER A 75 -22.94 0.85 10.56
CA SER A 75 -21.79 -0.05 10.63
C SER A 75 -20.57 0.53 9.94
N GLN A 76 -20.77 1.26 8.85
CA GLN A 76 -19.68 1.84 8.04
C GLN A 76 -20.18 2.99 7.17
N PHE A 77 -19.26 3.86 6.77
CA PHE A 77 -19.49 4.85 5.73
C PHE A 77 -18.47 4.71 4.60
N TYR A 78 -18.83 5.22 3.43
CA TYR A 78 -18.04 5.16 2.21
C TYR A 78 -17.96 6.55 1.60
N HIS A 79 -16.75 6.98 1.27
CA HIS A 79 -16.49 8.26 0.61
C HIS A 79 -16.33 8.07 -0.89
N SER A 80 -16.96 8.92 -1.70
CA SER A 80 -16.81 8.86 -3.15
C SER A 80 -15.43 9.33 -3.60
N PRO A 81 -14.66 8.51 -4.33
CA PRO A 81 -13.41 8.96 -4.91
C PRO A 81 -13.60 9.90 -6.12
N ALA A 82 -14.81 9.94 -6.69
CA ALA A 82 -15.13 10.80 -7.84
C ALA A 82 -15.62 12.20 -7.44
N ASP A 83 -16.20 12.33 -6.25
CA ASP A 83 -16.73 13.60 -5.73
C ASP A 83 -16.59 13.61 -4.20
N ASN A 84 -15.68 14.41 -3.68
CA ASN A 84 -15.37 14.46 -2.26
C ASN A 84 -16.52 14.93 -1.35
N LYS A 85 -17.58 15.50 -1.93
CA LYS A 85 -18.78 15.93 -1.20
C LYS A 85 -19.76 14.81 -0.89
N ARG A 86 -19.55 13.63 -1.48
CA ARG A 86 -20.49 12.51 -1.42
C ARG A 86 -20.04 11.42 -0.47
N TYR A 87 -20.96 11.02 0.41
CA TYR A 87 -20.79 9.91 1.34
C TYR A 87 -22.02 9.01 1.31
N LEU A 88 -21.79 7.71 1.52
CA LEU A 88 -22.81 6.72 1.81
C LEU A 88 -22.58 6.16 3.21
N PHE A 89 -23.65 6.11 4.01
CA PHE A 89 -23.64 5.50 5.33
C PHE A 89 -24.54 4.26 5.30
N ALA A 90 -24.03 3.14 5.79
CA ALA A 90 -24.74 1.86 5.73
C ALA A 90 -25.13 1.36 7.12
N ASP A 91 -26.39 1.02 7.27
CA ASP A 91 -26.90 0.19 8.36
C ASP A 91 -27.20 -1.20 7.80
N THR A 92 -26.27 -2.12 7.96
CA THR A 92 -26.37 -3.48 7.44
C THR A 92 -27.47 -4.26 8.12
N THR A 93 -27.65 -4.09 9.43
CA THR A 93 -28.68 -4.81 10.21
C THR A 93 -30.09 -4.48 9.76
N ASN A 94 -30.37 -3.22 9.48
CA ASN A 94 -31.67 -2.71 9.12
C ASN A 94 -31.90 -2.59 7.60
N SER A 95 -30.91 -2.98 6.79
CA SER A 95 -30.94 -2.88 5.32
C SER A 95 -31.29 -1.46 4.85
N TYR A 96 -30.53 -0.49 5.34
CA TYR A 96 -30.79 0.93 5.12
C TYR A 96 -29.51 1.67 4.75
N LEU A 97 -29.63 2.65 3.84
CA LEU A 97 -28.55 3.53 3.42
C LEU A 97 -28.96 4.99 3.53
N TRP A 98 -28.03 5.83 3.89
CA TRP A 98 -28.14 7.28 3.80
C TRP A 98 -27.11 7.82 2.83
N ASN A 99 -27.51 8.72 1.95
CA ASN A 99 -26.60 9.42 1.06
C ASN A 99 -26.55 10.91 1.36
N THR A 100 -25.44 11.52 1.01
CA THR A 100 -25.25 12.96 1.02
C THR A 100 -24.43 13.41 -0.19
N PHE A 101 -24.72 14.60 -0.71
CA PHE A 101 -24.04 15.23 -1.85
C PHE A 101 -23.35 16.53 -1.45
N ASP A 102 -23.35 16.89 -0.17
CA ASP A 102 -22.94 18.19 0.34
C ASP A 102 -22.25 18.11 1.72
N PHE A 103 -21.41 17.12 1.93
CA PHE A 103 -20.70 16.90 3.19
C PHE A 103 -21.63 16.75 4.41
N CYS A 104 -22.71 15.99 4.27
CA CYS A 104 -23.70 15.77 5.35
C CYS A 104 -24.49 17.01 5.79
N ARG A 105 -24.53 18.09 5.02
CA ARG A 105 -25.44 19.20 5.29
C ARG A 105 -26.87 18.78 5.07
N THR A 106 -27.12 18.04 4.00
CA THR A 106 -28.39 17.37 3.74
C THR A 106 -28.14 15.86 3.59
N VAL A 107 -29.01 15.05 4.20
CA VAL A 107 -28.91 13.59 4.20
C VAL A 107 -30.28 13.01 3.86
N GLN A 108 -30.30 12.04 2.94
CA GLN A 108 -31.50 11.28 2.56
C GLN A 108 -31.29 9.81 2.86
N GLY A 109 -32.35 9.16 3.35
CA GLY A 109 -32.32 7.73 3.69
C GLY A 109 -33.18 6.89 2.75
N PHE A 110 -32.69 5.70 2.44
CA PHE A 110 -33.34 4.74 1.54
C PHE A 110 -33.26 3.32 2.10
N SER A 111 -34.37 2.59 2.02
CA SER A 111 -34.40 1.15 2.27
C SER A 111 -33.75 0.42 1.10
N THR A 112 -32.94 -0.59 1.39
CA THR A 112 -32.30 -1.42 0.37
C THR A 112 -32.97 -2.79 0.25
N PRO A 113 -33.06 -3.37 -0.97
CA PRO A 113 -33.62 -4.72 -1.18
C PRO A 113 -32.67 -5.84 -0.72
N PHE A 114 -31.51 -5.51 -0.15
CA PHE A 114 -30.47 -6.43 0.31
C PHE A 114 -29.80 -5.86 1.56
N LYS A 115 -29.00 -6.67 2.27
CA LYS A 115 -28.16 -6.20 3.35
C LYS A 115 -26.85 -5.64 2.78
N PRO A 116 -26.58 -4.33 2.90
CA PRO A 116 -25.37 -3.73 2.34
C PRO A 116 -24.14 -4.06 3.20
N THR A 117 -23.63 -5.27 3.07
CA THR A 117 -22.43 -5.69 3.80
C THR A 117 -21.15 -5.06 3.26
N ASP A 118 -21.15 -4.68 1.99
CA ASP A 118 -20.09 -3.91 1.36
C ASP A 118 -20.64 -3.08 0.20
N LEU A 119 -20.02 -1.92 -0.02
CA LEU A 119 -20.30 -1.03 -1.13
C LEU A 119 -18.98 -0.68 -1.84
N LEU A 120 -19.02 -0.58 -3.17
CA LEU A 120 -17.90 -0.18 -3.98
C LEU A 120 -18.29 0.99 -4.88
N LEU A 121 -17.81 2.18 -4.54
CA LEU A 121 -18.10 3.41 -5.27
C LEU A 121 -17.18 3.51 -6.49
N HIS A 122 -17.74 4.00 -7.59
CA HIS A 122 -16.97 4.18 -8.82
C HIS A 122 -15.97 5.34 -8.70
N SER A 123 -14.76 5.16 -9.23
CA SER A 123 -13.67 6.14 -9.11
C SER A 123 -13.84 7.40 -9.96
N LYS A 124 -14.65 7.35 -11.02
CA LYS A 124 -14.85 8.44 -12.00
C LYS A 124 -16.30 8.88 -12.13
N LYS A 125 -17.24 7.96 -12.01
CA LYS A 125 -18.68 8.22 -12.15
C LYS A 125 -19.37 8.22 -10.78
N PRO A 126 -19.65 9.41 -10.21
CA PRO A 126 -20.07 9.49 -8.80
C PRO A 126 -21.43 8.86 -8.51
N ASN A 127 -22.30 8.69 -9.51
CA ASN A 127 -23.61 8.07 -9.32
C ASN A 127 -23.58 6.54 -9.29
N LEU A 128 -22.51 5.91 -9.79
CA LEU A 128 -22.40 4.47 -9.89
C LEU A 128 -21.85 3.85 -8.61
N VAL A 129 -22.58 2.89 -8.08
CA VAL A 129 -22.21 2.14 -6.87
C VAL A 129 -22.55 0.67 -7.06
N LEU A 130 -21.62 -0.21 -6.70
CA LEU A 130 -21.88 -1.64 -6.52
C LEU A 130 -22.19 -1.92 -5.06
N GLY A 131 -23.26 -2.66 -4.80
CA GLY A 131 -23.65 -3.12 -3.48
C GLY A 131 -23.57 -4.63 -3.38
N TYR A 132 -23.02 -5.12 -2.27
CA TYR A 132 -22.81 -6.54 -2.07
C TYR A 132 -23.46 -7.02 -0.78
N ASP A 133 -24.18 -8.14 -0.86
CA ASP A 133 -24.74 -8.85 0.28
C ASP A 133 -24.04 -10.20 0.46
N SER A 134 -23.01 -10.21 1.30
CA SER A 134 -22.26 -11.43 1.64
C SER A 134 -23.02 -12.35 2.59
N SER A 135 -24.06 -11.87 3.25
CA SER A 135 -24.89 -12.63 4.20
C SER A 135 -25.98 -13.45 3.50
N HIS A 136 -26.35 -13.08 2.28
CA HIS A 136 -27.33 -13.82 1.49
C HIS A 136 -26.73 -15.17 1.04
N PRO A 137 -27.50 -16.27 1.04
CA PRO A 137 -27.00 -17.57 0.57
C PRO A 137 -26.45 -17.56 -0.85
N ASN A 138 -27.03 -16.75 -1.72
CA ASN A 138 -26.61 -16.59 -3.11
C ASN A 138 -25.57 -15.48 -3.33
N LYS A 139 -25.02 -14.85 -2.29
CA LYS A 139 -23.97 -13.83 -2.44
C LYS A 139 -24.27 -12.83 -3.55
N GLN A 140 -25.25 -11.96 -3.33
CA GLN A 140 -25.80 -11.09 -4.36
C GLN A 140 -24.97 -9.83 -4.59
N LEU A 141 -24.78 -9.46 -5.86
CA LEU A 141 -24.20 -8.20 -6.29
C LEU A 141 -25.27 -7.32 -6.95
N TRP A 142 -25.41 -6.11 -6.44
CA TRP A 142 -26.39 -5.12 -6.87
C TRP A 142 -25.69 -3.87 -7.45
N LYS A 143 -26.38 -3.14 -8.29
CA LYS A 143 -25.92 -1.90 -8.90
C LYS A 143 -26.91 -0.77 -8.62
N SER A 144 -26.38 0.43 -8.34
CA SER A 144 -27.14 1.68 -8.29
C SER A 144 -26.57 2.68 -9.29
N ASP A 145 -27.44 3.40 -10.01
CA ASP A 145 -27.11 4.51 -10.92
C ASP A 145 -27.39 5.89 -10.31
N ASP A 146 -27.95 5.93 -9.13
CA ASP A 146 -28.45 7.14 -8.46
C ASP A 146 -27.86 7.33 -7.05
N PHE A 147 -26.64 6.87 -6.88
CA PHE A 147 -25.90 6.98 -5.61
C PHE A 147 -26.63 6.33 -4.43
N GLY A 148 -27.17 5.13 -4.63
CA GLY A 148 -27.74 4.31 -3.56
C GLY A 148 -29.24 4.45 -3.35
N GLU A 149 -29.96 5.24 -4.14
CA GLU A 149 -31.40 5.41 -4.00
C GLU A 149 -32.17 4.17 -4.46
N THR A 150 -31.84 3.67 -5.64
CA THR A 150 -32.46 2.48 -6.23
C THR A 150 -31.41 1.45 -6.66
N TRP A 151 -31.78 0.18 -6.64
CA TRP A 151 -30.87 -0.94 -6.86
C TRP A 151 -31.46 -1.99 -7.81
N VAL A 152 -30.56 -2.54 -8.63
CA VAL A 152 -30.86 -3.63 -9.56
C VAL A 152 -29.89 -4.78 -9.29
N LEU A 153 -30.43 -6.00 -9.12
CA LEU A 153 -29.60 -7.21 -9.01
C LEU A 153 -28.92 -7.50 -10.35
N ILE A 154 -27.60 -7.63 -10.34
CA ILE A 154 -26.81 -7.87 -11.56
C ILE A 154 -26.16 -9.25 -11.61
N GLN A 155 -25.75 -9.80 -10.47
CA GLN A 155 -25.15 -11.14 -10.38
C GLN A 155 -25.45 -11.80 -9.03
N GLU A 156 -25.45 -13.13 -9.04
CA GLU A 156 -25.50 -13.98 -7.85
C GLU A 156 -24.26 -14.89 -7.76
N HIS A 157 -24.04 -15.49 -6.61
CA HIS A 157 -22.89 -16.37 -6.32
C HIS A 157 -21.55 -15.67 -6.48
N VAL A 158 -21.50 -14.38 -6.18
CA VAL A 158 -20.32 -13.53 -6.33
C VAL A 158 -19.36 -13.75 -5.16
N LYS A 159 -18.10 -13.98 -5.47
CA LYS A 159 -16.99 -14.08 -4.51
C LYS A 159 -16.24 -12.76 -4.38
N PHE A 160 -15.84 -12.17 -5.51
CA PHE A 160 -15.20 -10.87 -5.61
C PHE A 160 -15.78 -10.08 -6.77
N TYR A 161 -15.66 -8.76 -6.70
CA TYR A 161 -16.17 -7.83 -7.70
C TYR A 161 -15.29 -6.59 -7.75
N PHE A 162 -15.15 -6.01 -8.96
CA PHE A 162 -14.29 -4.85 -9.21
C PHE A 162 -14.90 -3.97 -10.29
N TRP A 163 -14.76 -2.65 -10.14
CA TRP A 163 -14.91 -1.75 -11.26
C TRP A 163 -13.73 -1.87 -12.21
N GLY A 164 -13.96 -1.66 -13.50
CA GLY A 164 -12.90 -1.48 -14.49
C GLY A 164 -12.07 -0.23 -14.20
N ILE A 165 -10.86 -0.18 -14.74
CA ILE A 165 -9.89 0.90 -14.54
C ILE A 165 -9.59 1.57 -15.87
N GLU A 166 -9.83 2.87 -15.98
CA GLU A 166 -9.41 3.66 -17.15
C GLU A 166 -7.87 3.82 -17.16
N PRO A 167 -7.24 3.88 -18.34
CA PRO A 167 -7.81 3.81 -19.69
C PRO A 167 -7.99 2.38 -20.23
N TYR A 168 -7.72 1.35 -19.44
CA TYR A 168 -7.70 -0.06 -19.88
C TYR A 168 -9.09 -0.63 -20.14
N ASP A 169 -10.08 -0.17 -19.41
CA ASP A 169 -11.45 -0.64 -19.45
C ASP A 169 -12.43 0.49 -19.76
N ASP A 170 -13.58 0.13 -20.32
CA ASP A 170 -14.73 1.03 -20.42
C ASP A 170 -15.17 1.44 -18.99
N PRO A 171 -15.61 2.70 -18.78
CA PRO A 171 -16.03 3.16 -17.46
C PRO A 171 -17.16 2.36 -16.82
N ASN A 172 -18.01 1.69 -17.61
CA ASN A 172 -19.09 0.85 -17.11
C ASN A 172 -18.69 -0.61 -16.87
N THR A 173 -17.42 -0.97 -17.04
CA THR A 173 -16.95 -2.35 -16.90
C THR A 173 -17.01 -2.80 -15.45
N VAL A 174 -17.59 -3.96 -15.23
CA VAL A 174 -17.60 -4.69 -13.95
C VAL A 174 -16.96 -6.06 -14.16
N PHE A 175 -16.00 -6.39 -13.29
CA PHE A 175 -15.41 -7.72 -13.20
C PHE A 175 -15.97 -8.45 -12.00
N VAL A 176 -16.32 -9.73 -12.19
CA VAL A 176 -16.87 -10.57 -11.14
C VAL A 176 -16.16 -11.92 -11.14
N GLN A 177 -15.75 -12.38 -9.96
CA GLN A 177 -15.42 -13.78 -9.73
C GLN A 177 -16.68 -14.44 -9.16
N ARG A 178 -17.24 -15.40 -9.90
CA ARG A 178 -18.48 -16.06 -9.57
C ARG A 178 -18.29 -17.55 -9.30
N HIS A 179 -18.87 -18.06 -8.22
CA HIS A 179 -18.96 -19.50 -7.98
C HIS A 179 -19.85 -20.17 -9.02
N GLU A 180 -19.39 -21.26 -9.59
CA GLU A 180 -20.14 -22.09 -10.53
C GLU A 180 -20.80 -23.28 -9.81
N PRO A 181 -21.91 -23.83 -10.34
CA PRO A 181 -22.60 -24.97 -9.70
C PRO A 181 -21.73 -26.22 -9.51
N GLN A 182 -20.66 -26.34 -10.27
CA GLN A 182 -19.72 -27.47 -10.24
C GLN A 182 -18.62 -27.35 -9.17
N GLY A 183 -18.64 -26.27 -8.39
CA GLY A 183 -17.68 -26.02 -7.31
C GLY A 183 -16.48 -25.15 -7.67
N ASP A 184 -16.25 -24.90 -8.94
CA ASP A 184 -15.22 -23.96 -9.42
C ASP A 184 -15.72 -22.53 -9.43
N SER A 185 -14.85 -21.57 -9.67
CA SER A 185 -15.23 -20.19 -9.94
C SER A 185 -14.70 -19.71 -11.29
N SER A 186 -15.42 -18.75 -11.88
CA SER A 186 -15.08 -18.15 -13.17
C SER A 186 -14.97 -16.64 -13.04
N ILE A 187 -14.15 -16.02 -13.89
CA ILE A 187 -14.02 -14.57 -13.99
C ILE A 187 -14.86 -14.10 -15.17
N LEU A 188 -15.82 -13.24 -14.88
CA LEU A 188 -16.72 -12.63 -15.86
C LEU A 188 -16.49 -11.12 -15.90
N SER A 189 -16.67 -10.54 -17.07
CA SER A 189 -16.75 -9.09 -17.22
C SER A 189 -17.95 -8.69 -18.08
N SER A 190 -18.45 -7.48 -17.84
CA SER A 190 -19.52 -6.90 -18.63
C SER A 190 -19.38 -5.38 -18.67
N THR A 191 -19.78 -4.78 -19.78
CA THR A 191 -19.83 -3.33 -19.98
C THR A 191 -21.24 -2.76 -19.85
N ASP A 192 -22.25 -3.62 -19.68
CA ASP A 192 -23.67 -3.24 -19.55
C ASP A 192 -24.34 -3.83 -18.29
N PHE A 193 -23.56 -4.10 -17.25
CA PHE A 193 -24.04 -4.67 -15.99
C PHE A 193 -24.75 -6.02 -16.15
N PHE A 194 -24.26 -6.85 -17.05
CA PHE A 194 -24.76 -8.20 -17.36
C PHE A 194 -26.18 -8.23 -17.91
N GLN A 195 -26.65 -7.16 -18.55
CA GLN A 195 -27.98 -7.11 -19.15
C GLN A 195 -28.08 -7.92 -20.45
N SER A 196 -26.98 -7.99 -21.23
CA SER A 196 -26.91 -8.76 -22.47
C SER A 196 -25.76 -9.76 -22.44
N GLU A 197 -25.97 -10.91 -23.08
CA GLU A 197 -24.88 -11.89 -23.23
C GLU A 197 -23.80 -11.43 -24.21
N GLN A 198 -24.13 -10.52 -25.12
CA GLN A 198 -23.16 -9.99 -26.11
C GLN A 198 -22.04 -9.18 -25.45
N ASN A 199 -22.34 -8.49 -24.36
CA ASN A 199 -21.36 -7.69 -23.61
C ASN A 199 -20.76 -8.45 -22.42
N ARG A 200 -21.15 -9.69 -22.22
CA ARG A 200 -20.60 -10.58 -21.19
C ARG A 200 -19.42 -11.35 -21.78
N ARG A 201 -18.29 -11.34 -21.06
CA ARG A 201 -17.09 -12.10 -21.42
C ARG A 201 -16.70 -13.02 -20.27
N VAL A 202 -16.34 -14.25 -20.61
CA VAL A 202 -15.67 -15.17 -19.68
C VAL A 202 -14.18 -15.03 -19.90
N LEU A 203 -13.47 -14.46 -18.93
CA LEU A 203 -12.03 -14.23 -19.03
C LEU A 203 -11.23 -15.48 -18.70
N MET A 204 -11.68 -16.24 -17.71
CA MET A 204 -11.03 -17.46 -17.28
C MET A 204 -12.02 -18.33 -16.49
N GLU A 205 -11.91 -19.65 -16.62
CA GLU A 205 -12.64 -20.62 -15.84
C GLU A 205 -11.70 -21.38 -14.86
N LYS A 206 -12.28 -22.00 -13.85
CA LYS A 206 -11.55 -22.80 -12.84
C LYS A 206 -10.49 -21.98 -12.10
N VAL A 207 -10.91 -20.87 -11.54
CA VAL A 207 -10.06 -19.88 -10.89
C VAL A 207 -10.24 -19.95 -9.39
N ASP A 208 -9.14 -19.88 -8.63
CA ASP A 208 -9.18 -19.82 -7.16
C ASP A 208 -9.24 -18.37 -6.67
N SER A 209 -8.50 -17.46 -7.29
CA SER A 209 -8.46 -16.05 -6.93
C SER A 209 -8.30 -15.15 -8.15
N PHE A 210 -8.73 -13.91 -8.01
CA PHE A 210 -8.60 -12.88 -9.03
C PHE A 210 -8.30 -11.52 -8.39
N GLN A 211 -7.38 -10.78 -9.01
CA GLN A 211 -7.06 -9.40 -8.64
C GLN A 211 -6.94 -8.52 -9.88
N LEU A 212 -7.35 -7.28 -9.72
CA LEU A 212 -7.18 -6.23 -10.72
C LEU A 212 -6.19 -5.18 -10.17
N ARG A 213 -5.11 -4.96 -10.88
CA ARG A 213 -4.02 -4.04 -10.51
C ARG A 213 -3.64 -3.18 -11.70
N ASP A 214 -4.38 -2.09 -11.93
CA ASP A 214 -4.10 -1.15 -13.01
C ASP A 214 -4.09 -1.83 -14.39
N LYS A 215 -2.97 -1.82 -15.10
CA LYS A 215 -2.82 -2.50 -16.39
C LYS A 215 -2.73 -4.03 -16.30
N TYR A 216 -2.55 -4.57 -15.09
CA TYR A 216 -2.44 -6.01 -14.86
C TYR A 216 -3.73 -6.60 -14.30
N MET A 217 -4.04 -7.81 -14.71
CA MET A 217 -4.99 -8.70 -14.05
C MET A 217 -4.27 -9.97 -13.63
N PHE A 218 -4.54 -10.45 -12.43
CA PHE A 218 -3.93 -11.66 -11.88
C PHE A 218 -5.00 -12.66 -11.48
N ALA A 219 -4.77 -13.92 -11.81
CA ALA A 219 -5.60 -15.04 -11.37
C ALA A 219 -4.73 -16.22 -10.95
N THR A 220 -5.22 -17.03 -10.04
CA THR A 220 -4.57 -18.29 -9.66
C THR A 220 -5.48 -19.46 -9.92
N SER A 221 -4.89 -20.59 -10.32
CA SER A 221 -5.58 -21.87 -10.47
C SER A 221 -4.76 -22.99 -9.84
N THR A 222 -5.43 -23.94 -9.20
CA THR A 222 -4.79 -25.10 -8.60
C THR A 222 -4.67 -26.22 -9.64
N ARG A 223 -3.48 -26.80 -9.78
CA ARG A 223 -3.23 -28.00 -10.58
C ARG A 223 -3.04 -29.20 -9.65
N SER A 224 -3.82 -30.23 -9.87
CA SER A 224 -3.56 -31.55 -9.28
C SER A 224 -2.46 -32.23 -10.10
N LEU A 225 -1.32 -32.53 -9.49
CA LEU A 225 -0.28 -33.35 -10.11
C LEU A 225 -0.76 -34.79 -10.11
N LEU A 226 -0.98 -35.36 -11.30
CA LEU A 226 -1.36 -36.75 -11.50
C LEU A 226 -0.33 -37.67 -10.80
N GLY A 227 -0.75 -38.33 -9.72
CA GLY A 227 -0.01 -39.42 -9.10
C GLY A 227 0.54 -39.21 -7.68
N SER A 228 0.38 -38.05 -7.06
CA SER A 228 0.71 -37.89 -5.65
C SER A 228 -0.43 -37.21 -4.90
N HIS A 229 -0.92 -37.86 -3.87
CA HIS A 229 -1.99 -37.34 -3.00
C HIS A 229 -1.59 -36.11 -2.15
N GLU A 230 -0.36 -35.61 -2.26
CA GLU A 230 0.19 -34.63 -1.34
C GLU A 230 0.72 -33.33 -1.94
N SER A 231 0.80 -33.15 -3.26
CA SER A 231 1.33 -31.92 -3.84
C SER A 231 0.35 -31.24 -4.78
N GLN A 232 -0.40 -30.31 -4.26
CA GLN A 232 -1.13 -29.32 -5.06
C GLN A 232 -0.17 -28.20 -5.42
N SER A 233 -0.03 -27.91 -6.71
CA SER A 233 0.68 -26.74 -7.18
C SER A 233 -0.29 -25.68 -7.67
N VAL A 234 -0.01 -24.41 -7.38
CA VAL A 234 -0.80 -23.26 -7.82
C VAL A 234 -0.11 -22.60 -9.00
N GLN A 235 -0.86 -22.27 -10.04
CA GLN A 235 -0.40 -21.56 -11.22
C GLN A 235 -0.88 -20.11 -11.17
N LEU A 236 0.02 -19.15 -11.37
CA LEU A 236 -0.32 -17.75 -11.57
C LEU A 236 -0.58 -17.47 -13.04
N TRP A 237 -1.66 -16.74 -13.32
CA TRP A 237 -2.04 -16.25 -14.63
C TRP A 237 -2.05 -14.74 -14.64
N VAL A 238 -1.54 -14.14 -15.71
CA VAL A 238 -1.39 -12.68 -15.83
C VAL A 238 -1.97 -12.20 -17.15
N SER A 239 -2.70 -11.10 -17.09
CA SER A 239 -3.08 -10.31 -18.26
C SER A 239 -2.41 -8.94 -18.18
N TYR A 240 -1.72 -8.56 -19.23
CA TYR A 240 -1.10 -7.25 -19.40
C TYR A 240 -1.88 -6.44 -20.43
N ASN A 241 -2.24 -5.20 -20.11
CA ASN A 241 -3.05 -4.32 -20.95
C ASN A 241 -4.33 -4.99 -21.48
N ARG A 242 -4.98 -5.79 -20.66
CA ARG A 242 -6.22 -6.52 -21.00
C ARG A 242 -6.08 -7.53 -22.14
N GLN A 243 -4.85 -7.96 -22.45
CA GLN A 243 -4.62 -9.10 -23.32
C GLN A 243 -5.12 -10.39 -22.66
N PRO A 244 -5.31 -11.49 -23.42
CA PRO A 244 -5.74 -12.76 -22.84
C PRO A 244 -4.84 -13.22 -21.69
N MET A 245 -5.43 -13.86 -20.70
CA MET A 245 -4.69 -14.43 -19.56
C MET A 245 -3.67 -15.46 -20.02
N ARG A 246 -2.45 -15.33 -19.54
CA ARG A 246 -1.32 -16.22 -19.86
C ARG A 246 -0.69 -16.75 -18.58
N ALA A 247 -0.19 -17.98 -18.62
CA ALA A 247 0.52 -18.57 -17.51
C ALA A 247 1.85 -17.85 -17.25
N ALA A 248 2.05 -17.38 -16.03
CA ALA A 248 3.32 -16.84 -15.59
C ALA A 248 4.35 -17.96 -15.39
N GLN A 249 5.60 -17.67 -15.71
CA GLN A 249 6.70 -18.64 -15.61
C GLN A 249 7.66 -18.21 -14.52
N PHE A 250 7.89 -19.11 -13.57
CA PHE A 250 8.82 -18.97 -12.48
C PHE A 250 9.95 -19.99 -12.63
N ASN A 251 11.18 -19.52 -12.50
CA ASN A 251 12.34 -20.39 -12.59
C ASN A 251 12.59 -21.08 -11.25
N THR A 252 11.76 -22.07 -10.91
CA THR A 252 11.89 -22.88 -9.70
C THR A 252 11.43 -24.31 -9.95
N ARG A 253 12.11 -25.26 -9.32
CA ARG A 253 11.74 -26.69 -9.34
C ARG A 253 10.81 -27.07 -8.18
N HIS A 254 10.74 -26.21 -7.17
CA HIS A 254 9.90 -26.47 -6.00
C HIS A 254 8.44 -26.10 -6.28
N PRO A 255 7.49 -26.95 -5.86
CA PRO A 255 6.08 -26.63 -5.98
C PRO A 255 5.73 -25.31 -5.29
N ILE A 256 4.93 -24.51 -5.95
CA ILE A 256 4.45 -23.23 -5.43
C ILE A 256 3.08 -23.46 -4.82
N THR A 257 2.92 -23.09 -3.55
CA THR A 257 1.67 -23.26 -2.82
C THR A 257 0.83 -21.98 -2.77
N GLU A 258 1.47 -20.83 -2.88
CA GLU A 258 0.80 -19.53 -2.78
C GLU A 258 1.58 -18.45 -3.52
N TYR A 259 0.85 -17.53 -4.15
CA TYR A 259 1.37 -16.31 -4.74
C TYR A 259 0.79 -15.10 -4.01
N TYR A 260 1.63 -14.14 -3.74
CA TYR A 260 1.21 -12.84 -3.24
C TYR A 260 1.77 -11.73 -4.12
N ILE A 261 0.87 -10.94 -4.72
CA ILE A 261 1.27 -9.78 -5.54
C ILE A 261 1.67 -8.66 -4.60
N ALA A 262 2.96 -8.44 -4.45
CA ALA A 262 3.48 -7.45 -3.51
C ALA A 262 3.42 -6.04 -4.08
N ASP A 263 3.72 -5.87 -5.36
CA ASP A 263 3.65 -4.59 -6.07
C ASP A 263 3.52 -4.79 -7.57
N ALA A 264 2.79 -3.89 -8.24
CA ALA A 264 2.63 -3.88 -9.69
C ALA A 264 2.57 -2.43 -10.23
N SER A 265 3.13 -1.47 -9.50
CA SER A 265 2.93 -0.03 -9.74
C SER A 265 3.92 0.61 -10.70
N GLU A 266 5.06 -0.04 -10.99
CA GLU A 266 6.17 0.55 -11.72
C GLU A 266 6.53 -0.21 -13.01
N ASP A 267 5.54 -0.60 -13.82
CA ASP A 267 5.72 -1.36 -15.06
C ASP A 267 6.41 -2.72 -14.89
N GLN A 268 6.29 -3.29 -13.71
CA GLN A 268 6.91 -4.54 -13.31
C GLN A 268 6.09 -5.15 -12.17
N VAL A 269 6.10 -6.47 -12.06
CA VAL A 269 5.37 -7.18 -11.01
C VAL A 269 6.35 -7.79 -10.02
N PHE A 270 6.15 -7.47 -8.74
CA PHE A 270 6.82 -8.11 -7.61
C PHE A 270 5.89 -9.14 -7.00
N VAL A 271 6.31 -10.39 -6.98
CA VAL A 271 5.51 -11.50 -6.45
C VAL A 271 6.30 -12.23 -5.36
N CYS A 272 5.70 -12.37 -4.19
CA CYS A 272 6.19 -13.26 -3.16
C CYS A 272 5.63 -14.66 -3.43
N VAL A 273 6.52 -15.63 -3.55
CA VAL A 273 6.20 -17.03 -3.83
C VAL A 273 6.47 -17.86 -2.60
N ASN A 274 5.45 -18.53 -2.09
CA ASN A 274 5.55 -19.43 -0.96
C ASN A 274 5.67 -20.88 -1.45
N HIS A 275 6.64 -21.61 -0.90
CA HIS A 275 6.88 -23.02 -1.20
C HIS A 275 6.43 -23.94 -0.03
N ASN A 276 6.35 -25.22 -0.27
CA ASN A 276 5.92 -26.22 0.73
C ASN A 276 6.73 -26.22 2.03
N ASN A 277 7.94 -25.71 2.02
CA ASN A 277 8.83 -25.64 3.20
C ASN A 277 8.63 -24.36 4.03
N ASN A 278 7.56 -23.59 3.80
CA ASN A 278 7.28 -22.31 4.44
C ASN A 278 8.35 -21.23 4.20
N VAL A 279 9.12 -21.38 3.13
CA VAL A 279 10.08 -20.37 2.69
C VAL A 279 9.45 -19.54 1.60
N THR A 280 9.58 -18.22 1.71
CA THR A 280 9.04 -17.26 0.75
C THR A 280 10.16 -16.50 0.08
N HIS A 281 10.12 -16.44 -1.24
CA HIS A 281 11.07 -15.68 -2.05
C HIS A 281 10.35 -14.61 -2.87
N LEU A 282 11.02 -13.52 -3.10
CA LEU A 282 10.55 -12.44 -3.96
C LEU A 282 11.06 -12.65 -5.37
N TYR A 283 10.14 -12.70 -6.32
CA TYR A 283 10.41 -12.74 -7.76
C TYR A 283 9.97 -11.44 -8.42
N ILE A 284 10.70 -11.02 -9.42
CA ILE A 284 10.40 -9.85 -10.23
C ILE A 284 10.20 -10.25 -11.69
N SER A 285 9.26 -9.57 -12.35
CA SER A 285 8.87 -9.87 -13.71
C SER A 285 9.53 -8.98 -14.75
N ASP A 286 9.36 -9.34 -16.02
CA ASP A 286 9.43 -8.43 -17.15
C ASP A 286 8.23 -7.46 -17.15
N THR A 287 8.18 -6.56 -18.11
CA THR A 287 7.09 -5.56 -18.21
C THR A 287 5.71 -6.20 -18.38
N GLN A 288 5.63 -7.35 -19.04
CA GLN A 288 4.35 -8.04 -19.26
C GLN A 288 3.87 -8.85 -18.05
N GLY A 289 4.70 -9.02 -17.04
CA GLY A 289 4.36 -9.80 -15.85
C GLY A 289 4.33 -11.31 -16.08
N LEU A 290 5.08 -11.84 -17.04
CA LEU A 290 5.03 -13.26 -17.45
C LEU A 290 6.27 -14.04 -17.09
N ALA A 291 7.47 -13.50 -17.24
CA ALA A 291 8.73 -14.16 -16.94
C ALA A 291 9.32 -13.61 -15.65
N PHE A 292 9.40 -14.45 -14.63
CA PHE A 292 9.81 -14.05 -13.28
C PHE A 292 11.20 -14.61 -12.95
N SER A 293 12.03 -13.75 -12.42
CA SER A 293 13.38 -14.07 -11.93
C SER A 293 13.48 -13.82 -10.43
N LEU A 294 14.28 -14.63 -9.74
CA LEU A 294 14.52 -14.47 -8.30
C LEU A 294 15.23 -13.14 -8.03
N SER A 295 14.66 -12.34 -7.12
CA SER A 295 15.23 -11.08 -6.67
C SER A 295 15.77 -11.15 -5.25
N LEU A 296 15.01 -11.70 -4.32
CA LEU A 296 15.35 -11.71 -2.91
C LEU A 296 14.86 -13.00 -2.25
N GLU A 297 15.75 -13.69 -1.57
CA GLU A 297 15.42 -14.91 -0.83
C GLU A 297 15.00 -14.59 0.62
N ASN A 298 14.16 -15.46 1.17
CA ASN A 298 13.75 -15.44 2.58
C ASN A 298 13.06 -14.13 3.01
N VAL A 299 12.17 -13.63 2.18
CA VAL A 299 11.35 -12.46 2.50
C VAL A 299 10.34 -12.82 3.59
N LEU A 300 10.15 -11.90 4.54
CA LEU A 300 9.14 -12.06 5.57
C LEU A 300 7.74 -11.91 4.97
N PHE A 301 7.00 -13.00 5.03
CA PHE A 301 5.63 -13.10 4.51
C PHE A 301 4.69 -13.64 5.58
N TYR A 302 3.53 -12.99 5.70
CA TYR A 302 2.46 -13.42 6.58
C TYR A 302 1.34 -14.09 5.79
N SER A 303 0.96 -15.31 6.20
CA SER A 303 -0.26 -15.98 5.74
C SER A 303 -1.15 -16.28 6.95
N PRO A 304 -2.47 -15.93 6.89
CA PRO A 304 -3.40 -16.24 7.98
C PRO A 304 -3.49 -17.74 8.29
N ASP A 305 -3.27 -18.59 7.28
CA ASP A 305 -3.33 -20.04 7.39
C ASP A 305 -1.96 -20.69 7.64
N GLY A 306 -0.90 -19.89 7.71
CA GLY A 306 0.47 -20.36 7.86
C GLY A 306 0.92 -20.59 9.30
N SER A 307 2.11 -21.17 9.43
CA SER A 307 2.80 -21.31 10.71
C SER A 307 3.17 -19.94 11.28
N GLY A 308 3.05 -19.76 12.61
CA GLY A 308 3.32 -18.49 13.29
C GLY A 308 2.11 -17.55 13.39
N SER A 309 1.01 -17.84 12.72
CA SER A 309 -0.26 -17.14 12.98
C SER A 309 -0.93 -17.74 14.22
N ASN A 310 -1.33 -16.89 15.15
CA ASN A 310 -2.17 -17.26 16.28
C ASN A 310 -3.52 -16.53 16.18
N THR A 311 -4.47 -16.91 17.03
CA THR A 311 -5.82 -16.34 17.02
C THR A 311 -5.82 -14.83 17.20
N LEU A 312 -4.91 -14.29 18.02
CA LEU A 312 -4.79 -12.86 18.26
C LEU A 312 -4.26 -12.11 17.04
N ILE A 313 -3.23 -12.63 16.41
CA ILE A 313 -2.66 -12.03 15.19
C ILE A 313 -3.66 -12.10 14.04
N ARG A 314 -4.39 -13.21 13.88
CA ARG A 314 -5.48 -13.34 12.89
C ARG A 314 -6.58 -12.31 13.07
N TYR A 315 -6.86 -11.92 14.29
CA TYR A 315 -7.85 -10.88 14.58
C TYR A 315 -7.44 -9.53 13.98
N PHE A 316 -6.14 -9.19 14.04
CA PHE A 316 -5.60 -7.94 13.50
C PHE A 316 -5.18 -8.01 12.03
N ALA A 317 -4.92 -9.22 11.52
CA ALA A 317 -4.47 -9.44 10.14
C ALA A 317 -5.08 -10.73 9.59
N ASN A 318 -6.18 -10.59 8.86
CA ASN A 318 -6.92 -11.69 8.24
C ASN A 318 -6.57 -11.90 6.77
N GLU A 319 -5.72 -11.06 6.20
CA GLU A 319 -5.27 -11.12 4.82
C GLU A 319 -3.74 -11.33 4.74
N PRO A 320 -3.24 -12.04 3.71
CA PRO A 320 -1.81 -12.19 3.53
C PRO A 320 -1.14 -10.87 3.16
N PHE A 321 0.11 -10.69 3.60
CA PHE A 321 0.94 -9.56 3.21
C PHE A 321 2.43 -9.90 3.34
N ALA A 322 3.27 -9.14 2.64
CA ALA A 322 4.72 -9.17 2.79
C ALA A 322 5.23 -7.84 3.36
N ASP A 323 6.31 -7.90 4.13
CA ASP A 323 7.00 -6.70 4.59
C ASP A 323 7.92 -6.18 3.48
N LEU A 324 7.31 -5.61 2.46
CA LEU A 324 7.92 -4.92 1.33
C LEU A 324 7.27 -3.55 1.19
N HIS A 325 8.06 -2.49 1.34
CA HIS A 325 7.58 -1.12 1.22
C HIS A 325 8.20 -0.43 0.00
N ARG A 326 7.34 0.12 -0.88
CA ARG A 326 7.77 0.98 -1.97
C ARG A 326 7.89 2.43 -1.48
N LEU A 327 9.01 3.07 -1.73
CA LEU A 327 9.14 4.50 -1.48
C LEU A 327 8.31 5.29 -2.48
N GLU A 328 7.30 5.97 -1.99
CA GLU A 328 6.49 6.86 -2.83
C GLU A 328 7.30 8.10 -3.23
N GLY A 329 7.03 8.61 -4.43
CA GLY A 329 7.71 9.79 -4.98
C GLY A 329 9.01 9.50 -5.72
N LEU A 330 9.55 8.29 -5.59
CA LEU A 330 10.74 7.83 -6.30
C LEU A 330 10.50 6.46 -6.91
N ARG A 331 11.07 6.22 -8.10
CA ARG A 331 11.01 4.91 -8.74
C ARG A 331 12.19 4.05 -8.33
N GLY A 332 11.94 2.75 -8.17
CA GLY A 332 12.95 1.73 -8.00
C GLY A 332 13.48 1.55 -6.59
N VAL A 333 12.96 2.27 -5.60
CA VAL A 333 13.41 2.16 -4.20
C VAL A 333 12.40 1.40 -3.38
N PHE A 334 12.82 0.28 -2.80
CA PHE A 334 12.01 -0.59 -1.95
C PHE A 334 12.80 -1.00 -0.71
N VAL A 335 12.09 -1.18 0.39
CA VAL A 335 12.63 -1.73 1.64
C VAL A 335 11.92 -3.04 1.94
N ALA A 336 12.67 -4.10 2.18
CA ALA A 336 12.14 -5.41 2.52
C ALA A 336 12.68 -5.91 3.87
N THR A 337 11.92 -6.78 4.52
CA THR A 337 12.36 -7.50 5.72
C THR A 337 12.68 -8.95 5.35
N LEU A 338 13.86 -9.41 5.74
CA LEU A 338 14.28 -10.80 5.65
C LEU A 338 14.05 -11.52 6.97
N ILE A 339 13.73 -12.80 6.88
CA ILE A 339 13.59 -13.69 8.04
C ILE A 339 14.56 -14.87 7.94
N ASN A 340 15.27 -15.15 9.04
CA ASN A 340 16.15 -16.29 9.14
C ASN A 340 15.79 -17.12 10.38
N GLY A 341 14.97 -18.13 10.18
CA GLY A 341 14.48 -19.02 11.24
C GLY A 341 13.04 -18.76 11.66
N SER A 342 12.73 -18.95 12.93
CA SER A 342 11.38 -18.70 13.45
C SER A 342 11.00 -17.23 13.45
N VAL A 343 9.70 -16.94 13.34
CA VAL A 343 9.19 -15.57 13.32
C VAL A 343 9.40 -14.89 14.67
N SER A 344 10.45 -14.11 14.75
CA SER A 344 10.87 -13.33 15.92
C SER A 344 11.67 -12.13 15.45
N GLU A 345 11.59 -11.02 16.14
CA GLU A 345 12.39 -9.82 15.84
C GLU A 345 13.90 -10.10 15.76
N ASP A 346 14.38 -11.02 16.61
CA ASP A 346 15.80 -11.43 16.64
C ASP A 346 16.28 -12.11 15.35
N ASN A 347 15.37 -12.54 14.48
CA ASN A 347 15.65 -13.18 13.21
C ASN A 347 15.35 -12.30 12.00
N MET A 348 14.95 -11.04 12.22
CA MET A 348 14.55 -10.12 11.17
C MET A 348 15.66 -9.14 10.82
N ARG A 349 15.87 -8.93 9.53
CA ARG A 349 16.83 -7.97 8.97
C ARG A 349 16.17 -7.17 7.87
N SER A 350 16.53 -5.89 7.75
CA SER A 350 16.04 -5.03 6.67
C SER A 350 17.09 -4.90 5.57
N VAL A 351 16.62 -4.88 4.33
CA VAL A 351 17.42 -4.61 3.14
C VAL A 351 16.71 -3.57 2.26
N ILE A 352 17.48 -2.86 1.47
CA ILE A 352 17.00 -1.82 0.57
C ILE A 352 17.52 -2.06 -0.84
N THR A 353 16.68 -1.78 -1.83
CA THR A 353 17.07 -1.74 -3.25
C THR A 353 16.87 -0.36 -3.82
N PHE A 354 17.74 0.04 -4.74
CA PHE A 354 17.64 1.30 -5.49
C PHE A 354 17.48 1.05 -7.01
N ASP A 355 17.39 -0.21 -7.42
CA ASP A 355 17.33 -0.65 -8.81
C ASP A 355 16.18 -1.64 -9.07
N LYS A 356 15.04 -1.43 -8.43
CA LYS A 356 13.84 -2.30 -8.52
C LYS A 356 14.10 -3.77 -8.19
N GLY A 357 14.93 -4.02 -7.20
CA GLY A 357 15.18 -5.38 -6.74
C GLY A 357 16.25 -6.14 -7.53
N GLY A 358 16.98 -5.47 -8.42
CA GLY A 358 18.13 -6.07 -9.11
C GLY A 358 19.25 -6.42 -8.13
N THR A 359 19.52 -5.52 -7.19
CA THR A 359 20.45 -5.73 -6.08
C THR A 359 19.85 -5.23 -4.77
N TRP A 360 20.17 -5.90 -3.68
CA TRP A 360 19.74 -5.54 -2.33
C TRP A 360 20.94 -5.35 -1.42
N GLU A 361 20.88 -4.34 -0.57
CA GLU A 361 21.95 -4.02 0.37
C GLU A 361 21.40 -3.71 1.76
N LEU A 362 22.23 -3.82 2.77
CA LEU A 362 21.89 -3.44 4.14
C LEU A 362 21.74 -1.91 4.23
N LEU A 363 20.86 -1.45 5.13
CA LEU A 363 20.68 -0.03 5.36
C LEU A 363 21.85 0.52 6.18
N GLN A 364 22.37 1.67 5.77
CA GLN A 364 23.47 2.35 6.45
C GLN A 364 23.01 2.77 7.86
N PRO A 365 23.71 2.35 8.93
CA PRO A 365 23.38 2.80 10.28
C PRO A 365 23.73 4.28 10.46
N PRO A 366 22.99 5.03 11.29
CA PRO A 366 23.39 6.39 11.65
C PRO A 366 24.69 6.40 12.48
N ALA A 367 25.46 7.47 12.37
CA ALA A 367 26.73 7.62 13.08
C ALA A 367 26.54 7.97 14.58
N ALA A 368 25.44 8.62 14.90
CA ALA A 368 25.12 9.07 16.25
C ALA A 368 23.64 8.81 16.60
N ASP A 369 23.38 8.63 17.89
CA ASP A 369 22.02 8.55 18.42
C ASP A 369 21.37 9.96 18.53
N SER A 370 20.12 9.97 18.94
CA SER A 370 19.33 11.22 19.06
C SER A 370 19.85 12.19 20.14
N LEU A 371 20.74 11.74 21.02
CA LEU A 371 21.36 12.54 22.08
C LEU A 371 22.80 12.95 21.72
N GLY A 372 23.29 12.58 20.52
CA GLY A 372 24.65 12.87 20.06
C GLY A 372 25.70 11.85 20.49
N GLY A 373 25.30 10.76 21.11
CA GLY A 373 26.20 9.64 21.46
C GLY A 373 26.60 8.86 20.20
N THR A 374 27.86 8.43 20.14
CA THR A 374 28.37 7.64 19.00
C THR A 374 27.71 6.26 18.97
N ILE A 375 27.24 5.86 17.79
CA ILE A 375 26.72 4.50 17.54
C ILE A 375 27.86 3.65 16.97
N ASP A 376 28.26 2.60 17.71
CA ASP A 376 29.25 1.61 17.25
C ASP A 376 28.53 0.50 16.45
N CYS A 377 28.27 0.79 15.19
CA CYS A 377 27.63 -0.14 14.26
C CYS A 377 28.22 0.05 12.87
N GLN A 378 28.82 -1.02 12.34
CA GLN A 378 29.45 -1.00 11.02
C GLN A 378 28.93 -2.13 10.15
N LEU A 379 28.64 -1.84 8.88
CA LEU A 379 28.15 -2.80 7.90
C LEU A 379 29.09 -4.01 7.75
N ASN A 380 30.41 -3.78 7.82
CA ASN A 380 31.42 -4.84 7.71
C ASN A 380 31.30 -5.90 8.81
N ASN A 381 30.71 -5.55 9.97
CA ASN A 381 30.50 -6.44 11.09
C ASN A 381 29.09 -7.06 11.08
N GLY A 382 28.33 -6.86 10.01
CA GLY A 382 26.95 -7.30 9.90
C GLY A 382 25.95 -6.49 10.73
N CYS A 383 26.36 -5.31 11.20
CA CYS A 383 25.50 -4.37 11.92
C CYS A 383 24.92 -3.36 10.93
N SER A 384 23.62 -3.12 11.02
CA SER A 384 22.91 -2.20 10.13
C SER A 384 21.67 -1.61 10.80
N LEU A 385 21.01 -0.70 10.12
CA LEU A 385 19.70 -0.20 10.50
C LEU A 385 18.62 -1.19 10.03
N HIS A 386 17.67 -1.49 10.90
CA HIS A 386 16.49 -2.30 10.60
C HIS A 386 15.23 -1.50 10.83
N LEU A 387 14.29 -1.56 9.89
CA LEU A 387 13.02 -0.84 9.94
C LEU A 387 11.88 -1.80 10.27
N ALA A 388 11.07 -1.42 11.24
CA ALA A 388 9.87 -2.16 11.58
C ALA A 388 8.79 -1.90 10.51
N GLN A 389 8.23 -2.97 9.96
CA GLN A 389 7.12 -2.96 9.04
C GLN A 389 5.90 -3.65 9.67
N ARG A 390 4.90 -3.96 8.86
CA ARG A 390 3.62 -4.46 9.37
C ARG A 390 3.74 -5.70 10.25
N TRP A 391 4.53 -6.69 9.83
CA TRP A 391 4.63 -7.96 10.56
C TRP A 391 5.34 -7.80 11.91
N SER A 392 6.49 -7.14 11.93
CA SER A 392 7.24 -6.90 13.17
C SER A 392 6.47 -6.05 14.17
N GLN A 393 5.68 -5.09 13.71
CA GLN A 393 4.83 -4.27 14.58
C GLN A 393 3.63 -5.03 15.15
N LEU A 394 3.12 -6.04 14.44
CA LEU A 394 2.07 -6.92 14.97
C LEU A 394 2.54 -7.81 16.13
N LEU A 395 3.84 -8.04 16.27
CA LEU A 395 4.41 -8.77 17.41
C LEU A 395 4.34 -7.97 18.70
N ASN A 396 4.20 -6.66 18.64
CA ASN A 396 4.05 -5.79 19.80
C ASN A 396 2.67 -5.11 19.78
N ILE A 397 1.69 -5.77 20.37
CA ILE A 397 0.29 -5.33 20.41
C ILE A 397 0.03 -4.12 21.31
N GLN A 398 0.99 -3.78 22.19
CA GLN A 398 0.85 -2.62 23.09
C GLN A 398 1.12 -1.29 22.38
N LEU A 399 1.85 -1.32 21.29
CA LEU A 399 2.14 -0.16 20.48
C LEU A 399 1.24 -0.11 19.26
N ARG A 400 0.83 1.10 18.88
CA ARG A 400 0.12 1.32 17.61
C ARG A 400 1.07 1.18 16.44
N ARG A 401 0.59 0.53 15.38
CA ARG A 401 1.36 0.35 14.16
C ARG A 401 1.48 1.66 13.40
N ILE A 402 2.74 2.06 13.13
CA ILE A 402 3.07 3.22 12.31
C ILE A 402 3.83 2.72 11.09
N PRO A 403 3.29 2.87 9.88
CA PRO A 403 3.97 2.47 8.66
C PRO A 403 5.21 3.33 8.39
N ILE A 404 6.11 2.85 7.53
CA ILE A 404 7.15 3.69 6.95
C ILE A 404 6.46 4.83 6.20
N LEU A 405 6.80 6.06 6.54
CA LEU A 405 6.24 7.25 5.92
C LEU A 405 7.14 7.71 4.78
N SER A 406 6.65 7.58 3.57
CA SER A 406 7.24 8.15 2.36
C SER A 406 6.10 8.60 1.45
N LYS A 407 6.16 9.82 0.94
CA LYS A 407 5.06 10.41 0.15
C LYS A 407 5.59 11.19 -1.05
N GLU A 408 4.80 11.25 -2.10
CA GLU A 408 5.10 12.08 -3.28
C GLU A 408 5.22 13.56 -2.95
N SER A 409 4.55 14.01 -1.89
CA SER A 409 4.62 15.38 -1.39
C SER A 409 6.02 15.79 -0.93
N ALA A 410 6.87 14.82 -0.53
CA ALA A 410 8.23 15.07 -0.06
C ALA A 410 9.19 14.00 -0.62
N PRO A 411 9.58 14.06 -1.90
CA PRO A 411 10.42 13.03 -2.50
C PRO A 411 11.78 12.92 -1.80
N GLY A 412 12.15 11.70 -1.44
CA GLY A 412 13.40 11.38 -0.75
C GLY A 412 13.38 11.53 0.76
N LEU A 413 12.32 12.07 1.34
CA LEU A 413 12.14 12.15 2.79
C LEU A 413 11.42 10.89 3.27
N ILE A 414 11.96 10.26 4.32
CA ILE A 414 11.41 9.02 4.91
C ILE A 414 11.43 9.16 6.43
N MET A 415 10.33 8.80 7.07
CA MET A 415 10.28 8.55 8.52
C MET A 415 9.93 7.10 8.78
N ALA A 416 10.64 6.46 9.70
CA ALA A 416 10.43 5.07 10.01
C ALA A 416 10.71 4.76 11.48
N THR A 417 10.09 3.71 11.97
CA THR A 417 10.39 3.09 13.27
C THR A 417 11.38 1.96 13.06
N GLY A 418 12.40 1.87 13.88
CA GLY A 418 13.40 0.82 13.73
C GLY A 418 14.38 0.73 14.86
N SER A 419 15.46 -0.01 14.63
CA SER A 419 16.57 -0.21 15.57
C SER A 419 17.87 -0.49 14.83
N VAL A 420 18.98 -0.25 15.50
CA VAL A 420 20.34 -0.52 14.99
C VAL A 420 20.89 -1.78 15.66
N GLY A 421 21.45 -2.68 14.88
CA GLY A 421 22.04 -3.92 15.39
C GLY A 421 22.26 -4.95 14.28
N LYS A 422 22.53 -6.19 14.67
CA LYS A 422 22.60 -7.32 13.73
C LYS A 422 21.22 -7.75 13.25
N ASN A 423 20.22 -7.56 14.08
CA ASN A 423 18.82 -7.87 13.79
C ASN A 423 17.93 -6.77 14.36
N LEU A 424 16.66 -6.79 13.97
CA LEU A 424 15.65 -5.91 14.53
C LEU A 424 15.49 -6.23 16.04
N ALA A 425 15.61 -5.21 16.88
CA ALA A 425 15.44 -5.33 18.31
C ALA A 425 14.14 -4.69 18.78
N ASN A 426 13.58 -5.19 19.87
CA ASN A 426 12.36 -4.65 20.49
C ASN A 426 12.65 -3.39 21.32
N LYS A 427 13.36 -2.43 20.73
CA LYS A 427 13.62 -1.09 21.29
C LYS A 427 13.46 -0.07 20.16
N PRO A 428 12.22 0.23 19.77
CA PRO A 428 11.98 1.07 18.61
C PRO A 428 12.37 2.52 18.88
N ASN A 429 13.09 3.10 17.93
CA ASN A 429 13.37 4.53 17.82
C ASN A 429 12.84 5.05 16.50
N VAL A 430 12.80 6.35 16.34
CA VAL A 430 12.39 6.99 15.08
C VAL A 430 13.60 7.42 14.28
N TYR A 431 13.64 7.01 13.02
CA TYR A 431 14.71 7.31 12.07
C TYR A 431 14.18 8.16 10.93
N VAL A 432 14.99 9.08 10.47
CA VAL A 432 14.69 9.95 9.34
C VAL A 432 15.81 9.86 8.31
N SER A 433 15.43 9.72 7.05
CA SER A 433 16.33 9.89 5.91
C SER A 433 15.81 11.00 5.01
N SER A 434 16.70 11.90 4.64
CA SER A 434 16.41 12.94 3.66
C SER A 434 17.11 12.70 2.31
N SER A 435 17.73 11.53 2.17
CA SER A 435 18.52 11.10 1.01
C SER A 435 17.95 9.84 0.33
N ALA A 436 16.65 9.66 0.34
CA ALA A 436 15.99 8.49 -0.24
C ALA A 436 16.42 7.13 0.37
N GLY A 437 16.84 7.13 1.63
CA GLY A 437 17.23 5.91 2.32
C GLY A 437 18.73 5.58 2.27
N VAL A 438 19.54 6.47 1.71
CA VAL A 438 21.01 6.28 1.66
C VAL A 438 21.67 6.62 3.00
N ILE A 439 21.32 7.77 3.56
CA ILE A 439 21.84 8.25 4.85
C ILE A 439 20.67 8.38 5.82
N TRP A 440 20.85 7.85 7.02
CA TRP A 440 19.85 7.83 8.07
C TRP A 440 20.32 8.56 9.32
N ARG A 441 19.36 9.11 10.04
CA ARG A 441 19.54 9.77 11.32
C ARG A 441 18.59 9.16 12.34
N GLU A 442 19.08 8.87 13.56
CA GLU A 442 18.19 8.60 14.69
C GLU A 442 17.63 9.95 15.17
N ALA A 443 16.38 10.20 14.86
CA ALA A 443 15.74 11.48 15.14
C ALA A 443 15.18 11.56 16.55
N LEU A 444 14.55 10.49 17.04
CA LEU A 444 13.89 10.44 18.34
C LEU A 444 14.11 9.08 18.99
N ALA A 445 14.32 9.08 20.29
CA ALA A 445 14.40 7.87 21.11
C ALA A 445 12.98 7.40 21.51
N GLY A 446 12.72 6.11 21.39
CA GLY A 446 11.43 5.49 21.72
C GLY A 446 10.40 5.55 20.61
N PRO A 447 9.29 4.81 20.78
CA PRO A 447 8.24 4.75 19.77
C PRO A 447 7.41 6.04 19.74
N HIS A 448 7.07 6.50 18.53
CA HIS A 448 6.28 7.70 18.30
C HIS A 448 5.25 7.47 17.19
N PHE A 449 4.12 8.19 17.26
CA PHE A 449 3.36 8.56 16.08
C PHE A 449 4.11 9.64 15.34
N TYR A 450 4.13 9.62 14.02
CA TYR A 450 4.75 10.66 13.22
C TYR A 450 3.98 10.90 11.92
N THR A 451 4.05 12.13 11.47
CA THR A 451 3.56 12.57 10.15
C THR A 451 4.29 13.85 9.76
N TRP A 452 4.04 14.35 8.58
CA TRP A 452 4.52 15.66 8.17
C TRP A 452 3.47 16.48 7.45
N GLY A 453 3.71 17.78 7.38
CA GLY A 453 2.93 18.74 6.63
C GLY A 453 3.82 19.62 5.77
N ASP A 454 3.22 20.46 4.97
CA ASP A 454 3.89 21.40 4.07
C ASP A 454 5.02 20.73 3.26
N HIS A 455 4.69 19.65 2.55
CA HIS A 455 5.64 18.92 1.69
C HIS A 455 6.89 18.44 2.44
N GLY A 456 6.75 18.02 3.69
CA GLY A 456 7.87 17.61 4.55
C GLY A 456 8.60 18.75 5.22
N GLY A 457 8.12 19.99 5.10
CA GLY A 457 8.72 21.16 5.73
C GLY A 457 8.57 21.19 7.24
N ILE A 458 7.57 20.51 7.76
CA ILE A 458 7.37 20.31 9.19
C ILE A 458 7.11 18.85 9.48
N LEU A 459 7.95 18.24 10.31
CA LEU A 459 7.74 16.90 10.84
C LEU A 459 7.12 17.02 12.23
N MET A 460 6.16 16.16 12.53
CA MET A 460 5.49 16.14 13.82
C MET A 460 5.48 14.74 14.40
N ALA A 461 5.72 14.61 15.70
CA ALA A 461 5.76 13.33 16.40
C ALA A 461 5.15 13.44 17.79
N ILE A 462 4.52 12.34 18.22
CA ILE A 462 3.95 12.20 19.56
C ILE A 462 4.38 10.87 20.14
N ALA A 463 4.94 10.86 21.33
CA ALA A 463 5.39 9.63 22.00
C ALA A 463 4.24 8.65 22.22
N GLN A 464 4.50 7.38 21.93
CA GLN A 464 3.62 6.25 22.24
C GLN A 464 4.00 5.59 23.58
N GLY A 465 3.12 4.73 24.07
CA GLY A 465 3.37 3.89 25.26
C GLY A 465 2.85 4.46 26.57
N GLY A 466 2.03 5.49 26.51
CA GLY A 466 1.41 6.09 27.69
C GLY A 466 0.62 7.32 27.36
N SER A 467 0.16 8.02 28.39
CA SER A 467 -0.46 9.32 28.24
C SER A 467 0.60 10.40 28.02
N THR A 468 0.23 11.49 27.38
CA THR A 468 1.13 12.61 27.10
C THR A 468 0.35 13.93 27.05
N ARG A 469 1.07 15.04 27.23
CA ARG A 469 0.57 16.41 27.07
C ARG A 469 1.28 17.17 25.97
N THR A 470 2.38 16.60 25.44
CA THR A 470 3.28 17.32 24.54
C THR A 470 3.45 16.57 23.22
N LEU A 471 3.64 17.34 22.17
CA LEU A 471 4.10 16.86 20.88
C LEU A 471 5.49 17.43 20.59
N LYS A 472 6.16 16.82 19.62
CA LYS A 472 7.45 17.27 19.11
C LYS A 472 7.31 17.64 17.65
N PHE A 473 8.01 18.71 17.23
CA PHE A 473 8.05 19.09 15.83
C PHE A 473 9.46 19.51 15.40
N SER A 474 9.75 19.30 14.11
CA SER A 474 11.02 19.64 13.48
C SER A 474 10.75 20.38 12.18
N THR A 475 11.52 21.46 11.94
CA THR A 475 11.49 22.23 10.70
C THR A 475 12.77 22.03 9.85
N ASN A 476 13.66 21.15 10.27
CA ASN A 476 14.94 20.86 9.61
C ASN A 476 15.14 19.35 9.34
N GLU A 477 14.09 18.69 8.88
CA GLU A 477 14.12 17.26 8.49
C GLU A 477 14.55 16.32 9.64
N GLY A 478 14.21 16.66 10.88
CA GLY A 478 14.47 15.84 12.06
C GLY A 478 15.85 16.04 12.70
N GLU A 479 16.64 17.01 12.27
CA GLU A 479 17.92 17.32 12.92
C GLU A 479 17.74 17.78 14.36
N THR A 480 16.80 18.69 14.57
CA THR A 480 16.46 19.19 15.90
C THR A 480 14.94 19.18 16.08
N TRP A 481 14.51 18.97 17.30
CA TRP A 481 13.11 18.90 17.67
C TRP A 481 12.80 19.90 18.77
N LYS A 482 11.63 20.50 18.67
CA LYS A 482 11.05 21.38 19.70
C LYS A 482 9.81 20.72 20.27
N GLU A 483 9.56 20.96 21.56
CA GLU A 483 8.34 20.48 22.22
C GLU A 483 7.27 21.56 22.26
N PHE A 484 6.02 21.11 22.14
CA PHE A 484 4.84 21.96 22.28
C PHE A 484 3.81 21.25 23.14
N GLN A 485 3.32 21.94 24.17
CA GLN A 485 2.26 21.42 25.01
C GLN A 485 0.90 21.64 24.33
N PHE A 486 0.23 20.57 23.94
CA PHE A 486 -1.05 20.61 23.26
C PHE A 486 -2.25 20.41 24.21
N SER A 487 -2.02 19.98 25.44
CA SER A 487 -3.07 19.75 26.43
C SER A 487 -2.59 20.09 27.83
N GLU A 488 -3.49 20.59 28.68
CA GLU A 488 -3.22 20.75 30.10
C GLU A 488 -3.37 19.43 30.86
N GLU A 489 -4.26 18.57 30.38
CA GLU A 489 -4.52 17.24 30.93
C GLU A 489 -3.77 16.16 30.15
N GLU A 490 -3.50 15.03 30.81
CA GLU A 490 -2.92 13.85 30.16
C GLU A 490 -3.89 13.26 29.15
N VAL A 491 -3.38 12.92 27.96
CA VAL A 491 -4.14 12.40 26.83
C VAL A 491 -3.52 11.09 26.34
N TYR A 492 -4.37 10.08 26.15
CA TYR A 492 -4.02 8.89 25.35
C TYR A 492 -4.21 9.23 23.90
N VAL A 493 -3.14 9.21 23.12
CA VAL A 493 -3.18 9.48 21.68
C VAL A 493 -3.35 8.17 20.94
N TYR A 494 -4.36 8.12 20.06
CA TYR A 494 -4.64 6.96 19.22
C TYR A 494 -4.19 7.16 17.78
N GLN A 495 -4.15 8.40 17.31
CA GLN A 495 -3.73 8.71 15.95
C GLN A 495 -3.31 10.18 15.83
N LEU A 496 -2.33 10.42 14.97
CA LEU A 496 -1.91 11.74 14.51
C LEU A 496 -2.17 11.82 13.01
N LEU A 497 -2.98 12.78 12.59
CA LEU A 497 -3.43 12.92 11.22
C LEU A 497 -3.02 14.26 10.63
N THR A 498 -2.86 14.29 9.32
CA THR A 498 -2.80 15.51 8.51
C THR A 498 -3.75 15.37 7.33
N GLU A 499 -3.97 16.42 6.55
CA GLU A 499 -4.79 16.31 5.36
C GLU A 499 -4.16 15.35 4.33
N PRO A 500 -4.93 14.63 3.51
CA PRO A 500 -4.43 13.89 2.39
C PRO A 500 -3.63 14.79 1.42
N GLY A 501 -2.40 14.38 1.07
CA GLY A 501 -1.48 15.18 0.27
C GLY A 501 -0.40 15.91 1.07
N GLU A 502 -0.52 16.00 2.40
CA GLU A 502 0.48 16.56 3.34
C GLU A 502 0.97 17.96 2.93
N LYS A 503 0.06 18.81 2.44
CA LYS A 503 0.36 20.17 1.95
C LYS A 503 0.09 21.26 2.99
N SER A 504 -0.79 20.98 3.94
CA SER A 504 -1.18 21.92 5.00
C SER A 504 -0.22 21.86 6.18
N THR A 505 -0.30 22.87 7.03
CA THR A 505 0.39 22.94 8.32
C THR A 505 -0.54 22.61 9.48
N ILE A 506 -1.71 22.05 9.19
CA ILE A 506 -2.73 21.73 10.18
C ILE A 506 -2.69 20.24 10.48
N PHE A 507 -2.53 19.90 11.76
CA PHE A 507 -2.46 18.53 12.25
C PHE A 507 -3.64 18.26 13.19
N THR A 508 -4.12 17.03 13.17
CA THR A 508 -5.22 16.58 14.02
C THR A 508 -4.75 15.45 14.91
N ILE A 509 -4.88 15.62 16.21
CA ILE A 509 -4.61 14.59 17.22
C ILE A 509 -5.95 13.98 17.62
N PHE A 510 -6.05 12.68 17.48
CA PHE A 510 -7.20 11.91 17.89
C PHE A 510 -6.85 11.08 19.13
N GLY A 511 -7.65 11.22 20.20
CA GLY A 511 -7.34 10.57 21.46
C GLY A 511 -8.49 10.60 22.47
N SER A 512 -8.15 10.33 23.72
CA SER A 512 -9.05 10.49 24.84
C SER A 512 -8.28 11.01 26.07
N TYR A 513 -8.99 11.69 26.99
CA TYR A 513 -8.39 12.03 28.26
C TYR A 513 -8.01 10.77 29.04
N ALA A 514 -6.88 10.85 29.75
CA ALA A 514 -6.39 9.78 30.60
C ALA A 514 -7.10 9.69 31.98
N ASP A 515 -8.18 10.41 32.13
CA ASP A 515 -9.02 10.35 33.32
C ASP A 515 -9.87 9.06 33.35
N GLN A 516 -10.67 8.88 34.40
CA GLN A 516 -11.46 7.67 34.60
C GLN A 516 -12.64 7.51 33.63
N LYS A 517 -12.94 8.52 32.82
CA LYS A 517 -14.02 8.49 31.83
C LYS A 517 -13.43 8.49 30.45
N HIS A 518 -13.58 7.39 29.73
CA HIS A 518 -13.28 7.36 28.31
C HIS A 518 -14.17 8.37 27.57
N SER A 519 -13.53 9.38 26.96
CA SER A 519 -14.21 10.41 26.20
C SER A 519 -13.34 10.78 24.98
N TRP A 520 -13.89 10.64 23.79
CA TRP A 520 -13.21 10.93 22.55
C TRP A 520 -12.91 12.42 22.42
N LEU A 521 -11.68 12.70 22.01
CA LEU A 521 -11.10 14.02 21.91
C LEU A 521 -10.43 14.21 20.56
N ILE A 522 -10.71 15.32 19.91
CA ILE A 522 -10.04 15.74 18.68
C ILE A 522 -9.41 17.11 18.92
N LEU A 523 -8.12 17.20 18.69
CA LEU A 523 -7.33 18.42 18.85
C LEU A 523 -6.75 18.84 17.50
N GLN A 524 -6.98 20.09 17.13
CA GLN A 524 -6.35 20.70 15.97
C GLN A 524 -5.13 21.49 16.39
N VAL A 525 -3.99 21.23 15.76
CA VAL A 525 -2.76 22.01 15.92
C VAL A 525 -2.43 22.67 14.58
N ASN A 526 -2.45 24.01 14.57
CA ASN A 526 -2.06 24.80 13.41
C ASN A 526 -0.63 25.31 13.59
N ALA A 527 0.28 24.83 12.74
CA ALA A 527 1.69 25.15 12.77
C ALA A 527 2.12 26.19 11.72
N SER A 528 1.18 26.97 11.15
CA SER A 528 1.48 27.93 10.09
C SER A 528 2.40 29.07 10.51
N ASP A 529 2.46 29.39 11.80
CA ASP A 529 3.28 30.48 12.33
C ASP A 529 4.79 30.14 12.47
N VAL A 530 5.19 28.93 12.05
CA VAL A 530 6.53 28.41 12.31
C VAL A 530 7.47 28.52 11.11
N LEU A 531 7.01 29.01 9.95
CA LEU A 531 7.69 28.78 8.66
C LEU A 531 7.98 30.04 7.81
N GLU A 532 9.28 30.23 7.38
CA GLU A 532 9.79 31.25 6.43
C GLU A 532 11.02 30.73 5.62
N GLY A 533 11.23 31.00 4.28
CA GLY A 533 12.48 30.70 3.52
C GLY A 533 12.42 29.85 2.23
N ASP A 534 13.48 29.23 1.70
CA ASP A 534 13.71 28.88 0.29
C ASP A 534 13.71 27.40 -0.11
N TYR A 535 13.61 27.12 -1.44
CA TYR A 535 13.72 25.81 -2.10
C TYR A 535 15.10 25.61 -2.71
N LYS A 536 15.56 24.35 -2.76
CA LYS A 536 16.77 23.91 -3.46
C LYS A 536 16.45 22.87 -4.54
N ARG A 537 17.33 22.74 -5.51
CA ARG A 537 17.35 21.57 -6.40
C ARG A 537 17.97 20.40 -5.67
N TRP A 538 17.40 19.23 -5.84
CA TRP A 538 17.85 18.00 -5.23
C TRP A 538 17.71 16.84 -6.21
N SER A 539 18.69 15.94 -6.22
CA SER A 539 18.63 14.69 -6.99
C SER A 539 18.76 13.49 -6.06
N PRO A 540 18.00 12.42 -6.28
CA PRO A 540 18.12 11.17 -5.51
C PRO A 540 19.51 10.53 -5.56
N SER A 541 20.30 10.91 -6.54
CA SER A 541 21.64 10.38 -6.77
C SER A 541 22.76 11.16 -6.08
N ASP A 542 22.47 12.32 -5.48
CA ASP A 542 23.51 13.20 -4.92
C ASP A 542 24.37 12.51 -3.84
N GLU A 543 23.74 11.79 -2.93
CA GLU A 543 24.44 11.09 -1.83
C GLU A 543 25.00 9.72 -2.23
N ARG A 544 24.53 9.15 -3.32
CA ARG A 544 25.02 7.87 -3.84
C ARG A 544 26.28 8.01 -4.69
N GLY A 545 26.61 9.22 -5.12
CA GLY A 545 27.72 9.48 -6.03
C GLY A 545 27.50 8.97 -7.45
N ASN A 546 26.30 8.52 -7.78
CA ASN A 546 25.89 8.06 -9.10
C ASN A 546 24.84 9.01 -9.64
N GLY A 547 25.16 9.74 -10.70
CA GLY A 547 24.29 10.74 -11.31
C GLY A 547 22.98 10.22 -11.90
N CYS A 548 22.76 8.90 -11.91
CA CYS A 548 21.64 8.28 -12.60
C CYS A 548 20.88 7.29 -11.71
N LEU A 549 19.56 7.35 -11.75
CA LEU A 549 18.67 6.39 -11.14
C LEU A 549 17.74 5.81 -12.21
N LEU A 550 17.76 4.49 -12.42
CA LEU A 550 17.03 3.82 -13.49
C LEU A 550 17.27 4.46 -14.87
N GLY A 551 18.54 4.72 -15.20
CA GLY A 551 18.96 5.30 -16.45
C GLY A 551 18.60 6.77 -16.64
N ARG A 552 18.14 7.46 -15.60
CA ARG A 552 17.75 8.87 -15.65
C ARG A 552 18.49 9.69 -14.60
N GLN A 553 18.86 10.88 -15.00
CA GLN A 553 19.21 11.94 -14.08
C GLN A 553 17.99 12.84 -13.89
N ILE A 554 17.47 12.87 -12.66
CA ILE A 554 16.28 13.63 -12.30
C ILE A 554 16.62 14.62 -11.20
N GLU A 555 16.29 15.89 -11.42
CA GLU A 555 16.35 16.92 -10.40
C GLU A 555 14.92 17.31 -9.97
N TYR A 556 14.73 17.41 -8.67
CA TYR A 556 13.50 17.87 -8.05
C TYR A 556 13.71 19.23 -7.40
N LYS A 557 12.70 20.06 -7.46
CA LYS A 557 12.62 21.23 -6.61
C LYS A 557 12.12 20.79 -5.25
N ARG A 558 12.96 20.91 -4.24
CA ARG A 558 12.73 20.44 -2.90
C ARG A 558 12.99 21.53 -1.89
N ARG A 559 12.25 21.51 -0.78
CA ARG A 559 12.47 22.42 0.31
C ARG A 559 13.89 22.28 0.88
N SER A 560 14.54 23.42 1.17
CA SER A 560 15.82 23.39 1.88
C SER A 560 15.63 22.92 3.32
N PRO A 561 16.55 22.11 3.89
CA PRO A 561 16.39 21.57 5.24
C PRO A 561 16.16 22.60 6.35
N HIS A 562 16.72 23.79 6.18
CA HIS A 562 16.60 24.87 7.16
C HIS A 562 15.62 25.97 6.74
N ALA A 563 14.86 25.72 5.67
CA ALA A 563 13.84 26.66 5.23
C ALA A 563 12.64 26.65 6.18
N THR A 564 12.13 27.83 6.47
CA THR A 564 10.98 28.01 7.36
C THR A 564 9.74 28.57 6.65
N CYS A 565 9.68 28.55 5.29
CA CYS A 565 8.55 29.03 4.50
C CYS A 565 7.40 28.03 4.39
N PHE A 566 6.21 28.53 4.29
CA PHE A 566 5.02 27.78 3.91
C PHE A 566 4.84 27.79 2.39
N ASN A 567 4.63 26.61 1.78
CA ASN A 567 4.27 26.46 0.38
C ASN A 567 2.93 25.72 0.25
N GLY A 568 1.86 26.48 0.16
CA GLY A 568 0.52 25.92 -0.04
C GLY A 568 0.19 25.54 -1.48
N GLU A 569 1.15 25.69 -2.42
CA GLU A 569 0.94 25.41 -3.83
C GLU A 569 1.76 24.20 -4.29
N ASP A 570 1.21 23.47 -5.24
CA ASP A 570 1.93 22.43 -5.95
C ASP A 570 2.90 23.05 -6.96
N PHE A 571 4.00 22.38 -7.17
CA PHE A 571 4.95 22.69 -8.23
C PHE A 571 5.27 21.45 -9.06
N ASP A 572 5.57 21.67 -10.34
CA ASP A 572 5.88 20.57 -11.27
C ASP A 572 7.09 19.78 -10.80
N ARG A 573 6.97 18.47 -10.84
CA ARG A 573 8.02 17.51 -10.50
C ARG A 573 8.07 16.40 -11.56
N PRO A 574 9.23 15.98 -11.99
CA PRO A 574 10.57 16.55 -11.77
C PRO A 574 10.79 17.87 -12.50
N VAL A 575 11.77 18.66 -12.05
CA VAL A 575 12.13 19.94 -12.68
C VAL A 575 12.96 19.72 -13.94
N THR A 576 13.86 18.74 -13.91
CA THR A 576 14.79 18.40 -15.00
C THR A 576 14.87 16.88 -15.14
N LEU A 577 14.87 16.41 -16.39
CA LEU A 577 14.97 14.99 -16.73
C LEU A 577 15.91 14.79 -17.92
N SER A 578 16.92 13.93 -17.76
CA SER A 578 17.79 13.49 -18.85
C SER A 578 18.10 12.00 -18.77
N ASN A 579 18.29 11.34 -19.92
CA ASN A 579 18.70 9.94 -19.95
C ASN A 579 20.21 9.81 -19.81
N CYS A 580 20.66 8.77 -19.16
CA CYS A 580 22.06 8.41 -18.98
C CYS A 580 22.47 7.28 -19.92
N SER A 581 23.78 7.16 -20.16
CA SER A 581 24.35 5.95 -20.75
C SER A 581 24.15 4.76 -19.82
N CYS A 582 23.90 3.58 -20.38
CA CYS A 582 23.65 2.38 -19.60
C CYS A 582 24.88 1.93 -18.80
N THR A 583 24.66 1.49 -17.59
CA THR A 583 25.61 0.87 -16.68
C THR A 583 25.18 -0.55 -16.33
N ARG A 584 26.00 -1.30 -15.61
CA ARG A 584 25.60 -2.64 -15.14
C ARG A 584 24.35 -2.62 -14.26
N GLN A 585 24.15 -1.56 -13.50
CA GLN A 585 23.02 -1.40 -12.59
C GLN A 585 21.67 -1.20 -13.29
N ASP A 586 21.69 -0.85 -14.57
CA ASP A 586 20.49 -0.72 -15.38
C ASP A 586 19.98 -2.08 -15.90
N TYR A 587 20.69 -3.16 -15.57
CA TYR A 587 20.38 -4.53 -15.98
C TYR A 587 20.22 -5.47 -14.79
N GLU A 588 19.29 -6.38 -14.92
CA GLU A 588 19.07 -7.51 -14.01
C GLU A 588 19.30 -8.84 -14.74
N CYS A 589 19.39 -9.94 -13.99
CA CYS A 589 19.48 -11.25 -14.61
C CYS A 589 18.18 -11.61 -15.31
N ASP A 590 18.30 -12.06 -16.55
CA ASP A 590 17.18 -12.50 -17.35
C ASP A 590 16.63 -13.84 -16.90
N TYR A 591 15.42 -14.16 -17.35
CA TYR A 591 14.77 -15.44 -17.07
C TYR A 591 15.67 -16.63 -17.44
N GLY A 592 15.85 -17.53 -16.50
CA GLY A 592 16.77 -18.69 -16.64
C GLY A 592 18.22 -18.41 -16.26
N PHE A 593 18.52 -17.20 -15.79
CA PHE A 593 19.84 -16.80 -15.30
C PHE A 593 19.77 -16.35 -13.85
N LYS A 594 20.87 -16.43 -13.13
CA LYS A 594 21.02 -15.93 -11.76
C LYS A 594 22.37 -15.27 -11.58
N LEU A 595 22.50 -14.45 -10.54
CA LEU A 595 23.81 -13.91 -10.16
C LEU A 595 24.77 -15.03 -9.81
N SER A 596 26.04 -14.88 -10.21
CA SER A 596 27.09 -15.82 -9.86
C SER A 596 27.28 -15.88 -8.34
N GLU A 597 27.78 -17.01 -7.84
CA GLU A 597 28.10 -17.17 -6.41
C GLU A 597 29.18 -16.21 -5.93
N ASP A 598 30.06 -15.77 -6.83
CA ASP A 598 31.00 -14.69 -6.57
C ASP A 598 30.31 -13.33 -6.80
N LEU A 599 29.73 -12.79 -5.74
CA LEU A 599 29.02 -11.52 -5.76
C LEU A 599 29.88 -10.33 -6.18
N SER A 600 31.21 -10.44 -6.08
CA SER A 600 32.13 -9.38 -6.50
C SER A 600 32.16 -9.17 -8.02
N LEU A 601 31.77 -10.16 -8.78
CA LEU A 601 31.75 -10.11 -10.25
C LEU A 601 30.47 -9.50 -10.83
N GLU A 602 29.37 -9.50 -10.08
CA GLU A 602 28.03 -9.03 -10.52
C GLU A 602 27.58 -9.59 -11.89
N VAL A 603 27.99 -10.84 -12.19
CA VAL A 603 27.75 -11.51 -13.46
C VAL A 603 26.52 -12.41 -13.36
N CYS A 604 25.67 -12.38 -14.39
CA CYS A 604 24.55 -13.31 -14.54
C CYS A 604 25.00 -14.56 -15.27
N VAL A 605 24.79 -15.71 -14.66
CA VAL A 605 25.16 -17.04 -15.19
C VAL A 605 23.89 -17.89 -15.37
N PRO A 606 23.91 -18.89 -16.28
CA PRO A 606 22.78 -19.81 -16.42
C PRO A 606 22.45 -20.46 -15.07
N ASP A 607 21.17 -20.49 -14.72
CA ASP A 607 20.71 -21.15 -13.50
C ASP A 607 20.68 -22.66 -13.71
N PRO A 608 21.42 -23.45 -12.92
CA PRO A 608 21.43 -24.90 -13.06
C PRO A 608 20.07 -25.57 -12.80
N GLU A 609 19.17 -24.88 -12.11
CA GLU A 609 17.82 -25.37 -11.86
C GLU A 609 16.84 -25.10 -13.01
N PHE A 610 17.25 -24.30 -13.98
CA PHE A 610 16.41 -24.01 -15.14
C PHE A 610 16.34 -25.21 -16.09
N SER A 611 15.13 -25.71 -16.31
CA SER A 611 14.89 -26.86 -17.18
C SER A 611 14.58 -26.49 -18.64
N GLY A 612 14.44 -25.21 -18.95
CA GLY A 612 14.12 -24.71 -20.28
C GLY A 612 15.34 -24.58 -21.19
N ASN A 613 15.08 -24.25 -22.44
CA ASN A 613 16.13 -23.96 -23.43
C ASN A 613 16.37 -22.44 -23.48
N LEU A 614 17.52 -22.00 -22.98
CA LEU A 614 17.91 -20.59 -22.95
C LEU A 614 18.07 -19.97 -24.35
N ASN A 615 18.24 -20.79 -25.38
CA ASN A 615 18.42 -20.34 -26.76
C ASN A 615 17.14 -20.46 -27.61
N ALA A 616 16.04 -20.91 -27.01
CA ALA A 616 14.79 -21.07 -27.75
C ALA A 616 14.20 -19.71 -28.15
N PRO A 617 13.71 -19.57 -29.39
CA PRO A 617 12.94 -18.38 -29.76
C PRO A 617 11.64 -18.32 -28.98
N PRO A 618 11.09 -17.10 -28.74
CA PRO A 618 9.81 -16.95 -28.07
C PRO A 618 8.67 -17.58 -28.88
N VAL A 619 7.59 -17.95 -28.20
CA VAL A 619 6.39 -18.48 -28.83
C VAL A 619 5.23 -17.51 -28.53
N PRO A 620 4.61 -16.92 -29.55
CA PRO A 620 4.85 -17.06 -30.99
C PRO A 620 6.05 -16.27 -31.50
N CYS A 621 6.72 -16.79 -32.55
CA CYS A 621 7.79 -16.11 -33.28
C CYS A 621 7.39 -16.07 -34.77
N PRO A 622 6.69 -15.03 -35.24
CA PRO A 622 6.21 -14.96 -36.62
C PRO A 622 7.35 -14.89 -37.65
N VAL A 623 7.20 -15.61 -38.74
CA VAL A 623 8.17 -15.58 -39.86
C VAL A 623 8.33 -14.16 -40.38
N GLY A 624 9.56 -13.72 -40.56
CA GLY A 624 9.88 -12.36 -41.03
C GLY A 624 10.02 -11.35 -39.88
N SER A 625 9.73 -11.72 -38.65
CA SER A 625 10.05 -10.92 -37.46
C SER A 625 11.42 -11.30 -36.87
N THR A 626 11.89 -10.47 -35.96
CA THR A 626 13.13 -10.71 -35.22
C THR A 626 12.85 -10.84 -33.73
N TYR A 627 13.70 -11.56 -33.03
CA TYR A 627 13.67 -11.65 -31.56
C TYR A 627 15.07 -11.42 -31.00
N ARG A 628 15.15 -11.07 -29.71
CA ARG A 628 16.42 -10.94 -29.01
C ARG A 628 16.74 -12.21 -28.21
N ARG A 629 17.87 -12.84 -28.56
CA ARG A 629 18.41 -13.95 -27.74
C ARG A 629 19.15 -13.35 -26.55
N SER A 630 18.72 -13.70 -25.36
CA SER A 630 19.30 -13.18 -24.11
C SER A 630 20.78 -13.56 -23.98
N ARG A 631 21.58 -12.63 -23.48
CA ARG A 631 22.97 -12.84 -23.03
C ARG A 631 23.06 -13.05 -21.52
N GLY A 632 21.93 -13.26 -20.85
CA GLY A 632 21.82 -13.42 -19.40
C GLY A 632 21.35 -12.19 -18.67
N TYR A 633 21.14 -11.10 -19.38
CA TYR A 633 20.75 -9.80 -18.81
C TYR A 633 19.50 -9.27 -19.51
N ARG A 634 18.66 -8.59 -18.74
CA ARG A 634 17.58 -7.76 -19.26
C ARG A 634 17.62 -6.39 -18.61
N LYS A 635 17.25 -5.37 -19.35
CA LYS A 635 17.14 -4.02 -18.80
C LYS A 635 16.05 -3.98 -17.74
N VAL A 636 16.31 -3.33 -16.61
CA VAL A 636 15.31 -3.16 -15.54
C VAL A 636 14.08 -2.47 -16.11
N SER A 637 12.91 -2.95 -15.80
CA SER A 637 11.65 -2.40 -16.32
C SER A 637 11.51 -0.91 -15.93
N GLY A 638 11.18 -0.07 -16.92
CA GLY A 638 11.11 1.37 -16.71
C GLY A 638 12.44 2.10 -16.69
N ASP A 639 13.56 1.39 -16.85
CA ASP A 639 14.87 2.00 -17.04
C ASP A 639 14.93 2.67 -18.41
N SER A 640 15.42 3.89 -18.46
CA SER A 640 15.49 4.70 -19.68
C SER A 640 16.90 4.98 -20.15
N CYS A 641 17.90 4.28 -19.61
CA CYS A 641 19.27 4.42 -20.09
C CYS A 641 19.38 4.13 -21.59
N SER A 642 20.28 4.78 -22.28
CA SER A 642 20.53 4.55 -23.71
C SER A 642 21.96 4.81 -24.07
N GLY A 643 22.53 3.89 -24.89
CA GLY A 643 23.88 3.97 -25.38
C GLY A 643 24.97 3.51 -24.41
N GLY A 644 26.19 3.54 -24.88
CA GLY A 644 27.40 3.12 -24.13
C GLY A 644 27.80 1.66 -24.40
N ASP A 645 29.02 1.32 -23.96
CA ASP A 645 29.59 -0.02 -24.16
C ASP A 645 28.85 -1.11 -23.41
N VAL A 646 28.23 -0.77 -22.30
CA VAL A 646 27.50 -1.72 -21.44
C VAL A 646 26.23 -2.19 -22.17
N GLU A 647 25.46 -1.28 -22.77
CA GLU A 647 24.28 -1.64 -23.56
C GLU A 647 24.67 -2.59 -24.70
N ALA A 648 25.73 -2.29 -25.43
CA ALA A 648 26.20 -3.14 -26.54
C ALA A 648 26.62 -4.55 -26.07
N ARG A 649 27.16 -4.69 -24.86
CA ARG A 649 27.59 -5.98 -24.31
C ARG A 649 26.48 -6.78 -23.65
N LEU A 650 25.52 -6.12 -23.01
CA LEU A 650 24.52 -6.81 -22.19
C LEU A 650 23.19 -7.01 -22.92
N ASP A 651 22.85 -6.16 -23.88
CA ASP A 651 21.66 -6.36 -24.71
C ASP A 651 21.73 -7.67 -25.49
N GLY A 652 20.59 -8.31 -25.61
CA GLY A 652 20.46 -9.57 -26.36
C GLY A 652 20.81 -9.41 -27.83
N GLU A 653 21.28 -10.49 -28.43
CA GLU A 653 21.57 -10.57 -29.87
C GLU A 653 20.27 -10.63 -30.69
N LEU A 654 20.14 -9.75 -31.70
CA LEU A 654 18.97 -9.72 -32.55
C LEU A 654 19.06 -10.81 -33.62
N LEU A 655 18.14 -11.75 -33.59
CA LEU A 655 18.07 -12.87 -34.51
C LEU A 655 16.74 -12.92 -35.26
N PRO A 656 16.70 -13.41 -36.50
CA PRO A 656 15.45 -13.64 -37.19
C PRO A 656 14.69 -14.82 -36.60
N CYS A 657 13.37 -14.74 -36.57
CA CYS A 657 12.54 -15.88 -36.23
C CYS A 657 12.73 -17.02 -37.24
N PRO A 658 12.86 -18.27 -36.77
CA PRO A 658 13.13 -19.40 -37.66
C PRO A 658 11.97 -19.61 -38.64
N VAL A 659 12.33 -19.94 -39.88
CA VAL A 659 11.37 -20.45 -40.89
C VAL A 659 11.03 -21.87 -40.46
N ARG A 660 9.77 -22.13 -40.16
CA ARG A 660 9.29 -23.49 -39.88
C ARG A 660 9.29 -24.35 -41.13
#